data_68f5092fe99afc0e4008b3422f9c0100
#
_entry.id   68f5092fe99afc0e4008b3422f9c0100
#
_cell.length_a   1.000
_cell.length_b   1.000
_cell.length_c   1.000
_cell.angle_alpha   90.00
_cell.angle_beta   90.00
_cell.angle_gamma   90.00
#
_symmetry.space_group_name_H-M   'P 1'
#
loop_
_entity.id
_entity.type
_entity.pdbx_description
1 polymer ?
#
loop_
_entity_poly.entity_id
_entity_poly.type
_entity_poly.pdbx_seq_one_letter_code
_entity_poly.pdbx_strand_id
1 'polypeptide(L)'
;LSPIALALSMLLAAPAFADEPAPAKGGQAELPEVLVTGVSGNEPSTEKTGAYTKRKSSSATRLDLSLRETPQSVSVVTRAKMDDFKQVNVNDVLSNATGVSVEKVETDRTYYMARGFDITNFQYDGVGLPFTSGNVAGDIDTAIYDRVDIVRGANGLMSATGNPSATVNFIRKRPAYQFQASAGLTLGSWNTRRLDADVSGALNAAGTVAGRIVVAKQGGDSYLDRYSPEKTVVYGVVEANLGEATVLTLGHSHQKSDAKGGMWGALPLYYTDGSPTNYRTSTSTAADWSHWLTQDDRSFVELSHQLNNDWQIKTTLSRNRSTADSKLFYAYGTPDRKTGLGLYSYPSLYNDVNTQTLFDLSASGKFTLAGRKHDLSFGINWSKSKMDDISHYGVGIGTALPDISNWTGNYPQPAFNAYTDGSAYEDTRKTIFIASRFNLADQFKFIAGANHTKAESTGYAYGVSSRKNASNTSPYLGLVYDLTANTSVYASHTEIFNPQSEVDASGKTLDPVKGKGDELGIKVELFNRKLNLSAAVFKIQQNNAAEQAGYIGTKSYYRGIDAQSQGFELDASGELAKGWNLSAGYTQLSLKGSNDQDVKTYVPRKLFRLSSTYQLPFMPKAKVGGSLNWQSAIFRDEGSGNIIRQGSYATLNLMARYDVNQNLSIAANLNNVSDQKYLTSLYWSQGYYAAPRNGSVAVNWKY
;
A
#
# COMPACT_ATOMS: atom_id res chain seq x y z
N LEU A 1 9.47 -14.38 -33.12
CA LEU A 1 8.13 -13.96 -32.69
C LEU A 1 8.27 -13.34 -31.30
N SER A 2 7.95 -12.07 -31.17
CA SER A 2 8.08 -11.37 -29.88
C SER A 2 7.11 -11.93 -28.85
N PRO A 3 7.41 -11.90 -27.54
CA PRO A 3 6.53 -12.41 -26.48
C PRO A 3 5.14 -11.73 -26.46
N ILE A 4 4.99 -10.59 -27.10
CA ILE A 4 3.73 -9.86 -27.23
C ILE A 4 2.75 -10.59 -28.18
N ALA A 5 3.25 -11.21 -29.25
CA ALA A 5 2.41 -11.97 -30.18
C ALA A 5 1.86 -13.25 -29.55
N LEU A 6 2.61 -13.86 -28.60
CA LEU A 6 2.18 -15.06 -27.87
C LEU A 6 1.11 -14.75 -26.82
N ALA A 7 1.21 -13.59 -26.16
CA ALA A 7 0.21 -13.15 -25.17
C ALA A 7 -1.13 -12.75 -25.84
N LEU A 8 -1.07 -12.10 -26.99
CA LEU A 8 -2.27 -11.73 -27.77
C LEU A 8 -2.95 -12.95 -28.41
N SER A 9 -2.18 -13.96 -28.86
CA SER A 9 -2.74 -15.18 -29.42
C SER A 9 -3.39 -16.10 -28.38
N MET A 10 -2.96 -16.05 -27.11
CA MET A 10 -3.63 -16.76 -26.01
C MET A 10 -4.94 -16.10 -25.56
N LEU A 11 -5.09 -14.80 -25.77
CA LEU A 11 -6.34 -14.09 -25.49
C LEU A 11 -7.41 -14.27 -26.57
N LEU A 12 -7.02 -14.61 -27.80
CA LEU A 12 -7.92 -14.81 -28.94
C LEU A 12 -8.29 -16.26 -29.19
N ALA A 13 -7.62 -17.23 -28.55
CA ALA A 13 -7.96 -18.65 -28.62
C ALA A 13 -8.85 -19.06 -27.43
N ALA A 14 -10.05 -18.50 -27.34
CA ALA A 14 -11.09 -19.07 -26.52
C ALA A 14 -11.60 -20.34 -27.23
N PRO A 15 -11.57 -21.54 -26.59
CA PRO A 15 -12.23 -22.71 -27.14
C PRO A 15 -13.72 -22.41 -27.23
N ALA A 16 -14.31 -22.59 -28.41
CA ALA A 16 -15.74 -22.62 -28.58
C ALA A 16 -16.24 -23.87 -27.85
N PHE A 17 -16.82 -23.68 -26.66
CA PHE A 17 -17.54 -24.74 -26.00
C PHE A 17 -18.87 -24.91 -26.72
N ALA A 18 -19.09 -26.12 -27.26
CA ALA A 18 -20.33 -26.55 -27.84
C ALA A 18 -21.46 -26.48 -26.78
N ASP A 19 -22.63 -26.04 -27.20
CA ASP A 19 -23.86 -26.04 -26.40
C ASP A 19 -24.14 -27.45 -25.91
N GLU A 20 -24.11 -27.69 -24.60
CA GLU A 20 -24.75 -28.86 -23.99
C GLU A 20 -26.27 -28.63 -23.87
N PRO A 21 -27.09 -29.65 -24.11
CA PRO A 21 -28.54 -29.52 -24.01
C PRO A 21 -28.97 -29.28 -22.57
N ALA A 22 -29.91 -28.38 -22.36
CA ALA A 22 -30.46 -27.96 -21.10
C ALA A 22 -30.96 -29.13 -20.26
N PRO A 23 -30.55 -29.31 -18.99
CA PRO A 23 -31.16 -30.25 -18.08
C PRO A 23 -32.51 -29.71 -17.60
N ALA A 24 -33.48 -30.65 -17.50
CA ALA A 24 -34.84 -30.41 -17.09
C ALA A 24 -34.96 -29.72 -15.72
N LYS A 25 -35.95 -28.85 -15.59
CA LYS A 25 -36.35 -28.08 -14.42
C LYS A 25 -36.53 -28.94 -13.18
N GLY A 26 -35.57 -28.90 -12.27
CA GLY A 26 -35.75 -29.22 -10.88
C GLY A 26 -35.50 -27.91 -10.09
N GLY A 27 -36.57 -27.34 -9.56
CA GLY A 27 -36.51 -26.05 -8.86
C GLY A 27 -35.73 -26.17 -7.56
N GLN A 28 -34.49 -25.67 -7.56
CA GLN A 28 -33.91 -25.08 -6.36
C GLN A 28 -34.15 -23.57 -6.48
N ALA A 29 -35.03 -23.05 -5.63
CA ALA A 29 -35.19 -21.62 -5.46
C ALA A 29 -33.82 -21.05 -5.01
N GLU A 30 -33.12 -20.36 -5.89
CA GLU A 30 -32.09 -19.39 -5.46
C GLU A 30 -32.85 -18.38 -4.61
N LEU A 31 -32.57 -18.39 -3.30
CA LEU A 31 -33.02 -17.31 -2.43
C LEU A 31 -32.45 -16.00 -3.02
N PRO A 32 -33.31 -15.01 -3.27
CA PRO A 32 -32.80 -13.71 -3.69
C PRO A 32 -31.79 -13.24 -2.65
N GLU A 33 -30.65 -12.75 -3.12
CA GLU A 33 -29.67 -12.04 -2.29
C GLU A 33 -30.46 -11.03 -1.46
N VAL A 34 -30.59 -11.27 -0.15
CA VAL A 34 -31.25 -10.34 0.74
C VAL A 34 -30.35 -9.11 0.77
N LEU A 35 -30.64 -8.17 -0.10
CA LEU A 35 -30.13 -6.83 -0.01
C LEU A 35 -30.67 -6.26 1.30
N VAL A 36 -29.94 -6.37 2.38
CA VAL A 36 -30.21 -5.61 3.59
C VAL A 36 -29.95 -4.16 3.21
N THR A 37 -31.00 -3.48 2.76
CA THR A 37 -31.05 -2.02 2.59
C THR A 37 -31.14 -1.37 3.97
N GLY A 38 -30.12 -1.60 4.80
CA GLY A 38 -29.78 -0.64 5.84
C GLY A 38 -29.24 0.59 5.13
N VAL A 39 -29.51 1.76 5.63
CA VAL A 39 -28.95 3.05 5.19
C VAL A 39 -27.46 3.09 5.53
N SER A 40 -26.72 2.15 5.00
CA SER A 40 -25.26 2.13 5.07
C SER A 40 -24.76 2.80 3.81
N GLY A 41 -24.37 4.05 3.89
CA GLY A 41 -23.63 4.74 2.84
C GLY A 41 -22.23 4.15 2.61
N ASN A 42 -21.98 2.95 3.08
CA ASN A 42 -20.74 2.23 2.97
C ASN A 42 -20.81 1.23 1.81
N GLU A 43 -19.73 1.15 1.04
CA GLU A 43 -19.59 0.12 0.02
C GLU A 43 -19.68 -1.28 0.66
N PRO A 44 -20.29 -2.28 -0.01
CA PRO A 44 -20.38 -3.65 0.50
C PRO A 44 -19.01 -4.20 0.89
N SER A 45 -18.96 -4.92 2.02
CA SER A 45 -17.74 -5.59 2.51
C SER A 45 -17.30 -6.73 1.57
N THR A 46 -16.01 -7.04 1.56
CA THR A 46 -15.44 -8.21 0.89
C THR A 46 -15.35 -9.43 1.83
N GLU A 47 -15.59 -9.22 3.12
CA GLU A 47 -15.58 -10.29 4.11
C GLU A 47 -16.64 -11.37 3.78
N LYS A 48 -16.32 -12.63 4.01
CA LYS A 48 -17.18 -13.81 3.78
C LYS A 48 -17.61 -14.05 2.33
N THR A 49 -17.19 -13.20 1.37
CA THR A 49 -17.53 -13.41 -0.06
C THR A 49 -16.72 -14.54 -0.69
N GLY A 50 -15.55 -14.86 -0.16
CA GLY A 50 -14.59 -15.78 -0.79
C GLY A 50 -13.98 -15.27 -2.11
N ALA A 51 -14.40 -14.10 -2.59
CA ALA A 51 -14.01 -13.55 -3.88
C ALA A 51 -12.67 -12.82 -3.81
N TYR A 52 -11.90 -12.90 -4.91
CA TYR A 52 -10.65 -12.15 -5.09
C TYR A 52 -10.85 -10.83 -5.82
N THR A 53 -12.09 -10.46 -6.07
CA THR A 53 -12.44 -9.21 -6.73
C THR A 53 -13.68 -8.57 -6.10
N LYS A 54 -13.94 -7.32 -6.46
CA LYS A 54 -15.11 -6.54 -6.08
C LYS A 54 -15.70 -5.86 -7.30
N ARG A 55 -17.00 -5.57 -7.29
CA ARG A 55 -17.69 -4.94 -8.42
C ARG A 55 -17.42 -3.44 -8.53
N LYS A 56 -17.37 -2.72 -7.41
CA LYS A 56 -17.34 -1.27 -7.35
C LYS A 56 -16.24 -0.78 -6.39
N SER A 57 -15.69 0.40 -6.66
CA SER A 57 -14.78 1.12 -5.77
C SER A 57 -14.91 2.62 -6.01
N SER A 58 -15.06 3.40 -4.95
CA SER A 58 -15.05 4.86 -4.97
C SER A 58 -13.64 5.46 -4.84
N SER A 59 -12.61 4.63 -4.70
CA SER A 59 -11.23 5.06 -4.37
C SER A 59 -10.57 5.93 -5.44
N ALA A 60 -11.05 5.90 -6.69
CA ALA A 60 -10.51 6.74 -7.78
C ALA A 60 -11.16 8.10 -7.91
N THR A 61 -12.46 8.23 -7.63
CA THR A 61 -13.24 9.43 -8.00
C THR A 61 -14.27 9.89 -6.96
N ARG A 62 -14.45 9.18 -5.84
CA ARG A 62 -15.59 9.33 -4.89
C ARG A 62 -16.97 9.14 -5.51
N LEU A 63 -17.06 8.72 -6.76
CA LEU A 63 -18.30 8.28 -7.39
C LEU A 63 -18.45 6.77 -7.22
N ASP A 64 -19.69 6.29 -7.06
CA ASP A 64 -19.98 4.85 -6.93
C ASP A 64 -19.91 4.17 -8.32
N LEU A 65 -18.68 3.97 -8.81
CA LEU A 65 -18.40 3.38 -10.12
C LEU A 65 -18.05 1.90 -10.00
N SER A 66 -18.46 1.11 -11.00
CA SER A 66 -17.87 -0.21 -11.16
C SER A 66 -16.39 -0.11 -11.56
N LEU A 67 -15.61 -1.16 -11.29
CA LEU A 67 -14.20 -1.19 -11.72
C LEU A 67 -14.09 -1.01 -13.24
N ARG A 68 -15.06 -1.54 -14.00
CA ARG A 68 -15.13 -1.39 -15.47
C ARG A 68 -15.39 0.05 -15.91
N GLU A 69 -16.25 0.78 -15.19
CA GLU A 69 -16.57 2.18 -15.51
C GLU A 69 -15.56 3.21 -15.01
N THR A 70 -14.59 2.80 -14.20
CA THR A 70 -13.54 3.66 -13.66
C THR A 70 -12.43 3.81 -14.70
N PRO A 71 -12.18 5.02 -15.26
CA PRO A 71 -11.16 5.21 -16.31
C PRO A 71 -9.74 5.34 -15.74
N GLN A 72 -9.35 4.44 -14.86
CA GLN A 72 -8.01 4.25 -14.29
C GLN A 72 -7.77 2.79 -13.95
N SER A 73 -6.51 2.40 -13.87
CA SER A 73 -6.11 1.09 -13.38
C SER A 73 -6.36 1.00 -11.87
N VAL A 74 -7.26 0.11 -11.46
CA VAL A 74 -7.62 -0.12 -10.05
C VAL A 74 -7.50 -1.60 -9.75
N SER A 75 -6.74 -1.95 -8.71
CA SER A 75 -6.67 -3.29 -8.14
C SER A 75 -7.27 -3.30 -6.74
N VAL A 76 -8.00 -4.35 -6.40
CA VAL A 76 -8.60 -4.56 -5.08
C VAL A 76 -8.04 -5.84 -4.48
N VAL A 77 -7.37 -5.73 -3.33
CA VAL A 77 -6.93 -6.89 -2.55
C VAL A 77 -7.96 -7.15 -1.47
N THR A 78 -8.75 -8.19 -1.66
CA THR A 78 -9.89 -8.55 -0.80
C THR A 78 -9.46 -9.26 0.48
N ARG A 79 -10.35 -9.29 1.49
CA ARG A 79 -10.12 -10.06 2.72
C ARG A 79 -9.81 -11.53 2.44
N ALA A 80 -10.55 -12.14 1.51
CA ALA A 80 -10.36 -13.55 1.15
C ALA A 80 -8.92 -13.84 0.65
N LYS A 81 -8.34 -12.97 -0.21
CA LYS A 81 -6.96 -13.11 -0.68
C LYS A 81 -5.96 -12.92 0.45
N MET A 82 -6.18 -11.92 1.32
CA MET A 82 -5.31 -11.66 2.47
C MET A 82 -5.30 -12.86 3.44
N ASP A 83 -6.46 -13.47 3.69
CA ASP A 83 -6.58 -14.62 4.60
C ASP A 83 -5.95 -15.89 4.03
N ASP A 84 -6.19 -16.20 2.76
CA ASP A 84 -5.66 -17.40 2.11
C ASP A 84 -4.12 -17.41 2.08
N PHE A 85 -3.49 -16.27 1.79
CA PHE A 85 -2.03 -16.13 1.70
C PHE A 85 -1.37 -15.57 2.96
N LYS A 86 -2.11 -15.47 4.08
CA LYS A 86 -1.59 -14.93 5.36
C LYS A 86 -0.87 -13.59 5.21
N GLN A 87 -1.43 -12.68 4.40
CA GLN A 87 -0.91 -11.33 4.21
C GLN A 87 -1.28 -10.48 5.44
N VAL A 88 -0.56 -10.69 6.53
CA VAL A 88 -0.87 -10.09 7.85
C VAL A 88 -0.36 -8.65 8.01
N ASN A 89 0.39 -8.15 7.04
CA ASN A 89 0.85 -6.77 7.00
C ASN A 89 0.71 -6.17 5.59
N VAL A 90 0.74 -4.86 5.52
CA VAL A 90 0.58 -4.11 4.27
C VAL A 90 1.73 -4.36 3.29
N ASN A 91 2.95 -4.64 3.77
CA ASN A 91 4.08 -4.99 2.90
C ASN A 91 3.79 -6.27 2.10
N ASP A 92 3.18 -7.29 2.74
CA ASP A 92 2.79 -8.54 2.07
C ASP A 92 1.67 -8.29 1.05
N VAL A 93 0.69 -7.44 1.38
CA VAL A 93 -0.41 -7.06 0.47
C VAL A 93 0.15 -6.37 -0.77
N LEU A 94 0.98 -5.34 -0.59
CA LEU A 94 1.47 -4.52 -1.68
C LEU A 94 2.52 -5.24 -2.54
N SER A 95 3.35 -6.12 -1.96
CA SER A 95 4.29 -6.94 -2.72
C SER A 95 3.62 -7.94 -3.67
N ASN A 96 2.36 -8.30 -3.39
CA ASN A 96 1.53 -9.18 -4.21
C ASN A 96 0.50 -8.42 -5.07
N ALA A 97 0.61 -7.08 -5.13
CA ALA A 97 -0.24 -6.23 -5.95
C ALA A 97 0.38 -5.94 -7.31
N THR A 98 -0.45 -5.81 -8.35
CA THR A 98 -0.02 -5.48 -9.71
C THR A 98 0.67 -4.12 -9.75
N GLY A 99 1.87 -4.06 -10.34
CA GLY A 99 2.58 -2.83 -10.60
C GLY A 99 3.18 -2.13 -9.39
N VAL A 100 3.21 -2.78 -8.23
CA VAL A 100 3.79 -2.23 -7.00
C VAL A 100 5.09 -2.96 -6.66
N SER A 101 6.15 -2.19 -6.34
CA SER A 101 7.35 -2.69 -5.67
C SER A 101 7.42 -2.18 -4.23
N VAL A 102 7.93 -3.03 -3.34
CA VAL A 102 8.08 -2.78 -1.91
C VAL A 102 9.56 -2.75 -1.59
N GLU A 103 10.03 -1.58 -1.20
CA GLU A 103 11.44 -1.29 -0.95
C GLU A 103 11.70 -1.29 0.55
N LYS A 104 11.97 -2.47 1.11
CA LYS A 104 12.38 -2.62 2.52
C LYS A 104 13.85 -2.25 2.63
N VAL A 105 14.11 -1.00 2.96
CA VAL A 105 15.48 -0.45 3.04
C VAL A 105 16.19 -0.86 4.32
N GLU A 106 15.42 -1.08 5.38
CA GLU A 106 15.83 -1.50 6.72
C GLU A 106 14.78 -2.43 7.32
N THR A 107 14.99 -2.91 8.52
CA THR A 107 14.02 -3.78 9.19
C THR A 107 12.67 -3.09 9.44
N ASP A 108 12.70 -1.79 9.74
CA ASP A 108 11.53 -1.04 10.23
C ASP A 108 11.18 0.19 9.39
N ARG A 109 11.81 0.39 8.22
CA ARG A 109 11.41 1.41 7.22
C ARG A 109 11.19 0.80 5.85
N THR A 110 10.04 1.11 5.27
CA THR A 110 9.61 0.60 3.96
C THR A 110 9.08 1.75 3.09
N TYR A 111 9.57 1.81 1.85
CA TYR A 111 9.04 2.64 0.79
C TYR A 111 8.24 1.78 -0.19
N TYR A 112 7.33 2.39 -0.90
CA TYR A 112 6.54 1.71 -1.93
C TYR A 112 6.62 2.50 -3.22
N MET A 113 6.67 1.81 -4.34
CA MET A 113 6.73 2.45 -5.65
C MET A 113 5.71 1.85 -6.60
N ALA A 114 5.16 2.68 -7.47
CA ALA A 114 4.35 2.25 -8.60
C ALA A 114 4.69 3.10 -9.82
N ARG A 115 4.73 2.47 -10.99
CA ARG A 115 5.05 3.13 -12.26
C ARG A 115 6.36 3.95 -12.22
N GLY A 116 7.32 3.57 -11.37
CA GLY A 116 8.63 4.21 -11.24
C GLY A 116 8.72 5.36 -10.25
N PHE A 117 7.67 5.70 -9.54
CA PHE A 117 7.62 6.80 -8.57
C PHE A 117 7.14 6.33 -7.20
N ASP A 118 7.60 7.04 -6.15
CA ASP A 118 7.27 6.72 -4.77
C ASP A 118 5.78 6.95 -4.49
N ILE A 119 5.13 5.98 -3.85
CA ILE A 119 3.76 6.09 -3.37
C ILE A 119 3.78 6.88 -2.07
N THR A 120 3.22 8.09 -2.12
CA THR A 120 3.07 8.97 -0.96
C THR A 120 1.61 9.18 -0.57
N ASN A 121 0.67 8.67 -1.36
CA ASN A 121 -0.77 8.85 -1.20
C ASN A 121 -1.38 7.63 -0.52
N PHE A 122 -1.64 7.75 0.78
CA PHE A 122 -2.29 6.74 1.58
C PHE A 122 -3.61 7.30 2.12
N GLN A 123 -4.64 6.47 2.13
CA GLN A 123 -5.99 6.84 2.56
C GLN A 123 -6.56 5.79 3.51
N TYR A 124 -7.47 6.22 4.36
CA TYR A 124 -8.30 5.38 5.21
C TYR A 124 -9.76 5.71 4.94
N ASP A 125 -10.50 4.75 4.38
CA ASP A 125 -11.90 4.92 3.93
C ASP A 125 -12.09 6.11 2.97
N GLY A 126 -11.13 6.31 2.05
CA GLY A 126 -11.17 7.36 1.02
C GLY A 126 -10.68 8.74 1.47
N VAL A 127 -10.14 8.87 2.69
CA VAL A 127 -9.66 10.15 3.22
C VAL A 127 -8.14 10.06 3.47
N GLY A 128 -7.38 10.94 2.79
CA GLY A 128 -5.93 10.84 2.71
C GLY A 128 -5.18 11.50 3.85
N LEU A 129 -4.23 10.75 4.41
CA LEU A 129 -3.20 11.23 5.32
C LEU A 129 -1.85 10.70 4.82
N PRO A 130 -1.03 11.54 4.17
CA PRO A 130 0.28 11.10 3.73
C PRO A 130 1.15 10.72 4.93
N PHE A 131 2.01 9.72 4.76
CA PHE A 131 3.01 9.42 5.77
C PHE A 131 3.98 10.60 5.91
N THR A 132 4.30 10.94 7.14
CA THR A 132 5.07 12.14 7.47
C THR A 132 6.44 12.18 6.81
N SER A 133 7.12 11.04 6.76
CA SER A 133 8.47 10.91 6.18
C SER A 133 8.46 10.23 4.80
N GLY A 134 7.29 10.10 4.14
CA GLY A 134 7.16 9.45 2.84
C GLY A 134 7.36 7.92 2.87
N ASN A 135 7.53 7.34 4.05
CA ASN A 135 7.69 5.90 4.27
C ASN A 135 6.85 5.40 5.44
N VAL A 136 6.71 4.10 5.56
CA VAL A 136 6.16 3.44 6.75
C VAL A 136 7.28 3.14 7.71
N ALA A 137 7.17 3.64 8.94
CA ALA A 137 7.98 3.21 10.07
C ALA A 137 7.24 2.11 10.84
N GLY A 138 7.95 1.01 11.15
CA GLY A 138 7.35 -0.19 11.72
C GLY A 138 6.57 -0.98 10.66
N ASP A 139 5.41 -1.51 11.04
CA ASP A 139 4.59 -2.40 10.22
C ASP A 139 3.11 -2.00 10.37
N ILE A 140 2.33 -2.06 9.28
CA ILE A 140 0.88 -1.84 9.31
C ILE A 140 0.19 -3.19 9.20
N ASP A 141 -0.52 -3.58 10.26
CA ASP A 141 -1.25 -4.84 10.33
C ASP A 141 -2.55 -4.80 9.53
N THR A 142 -2.89 -5.90 8.86
CA THR A 142 -4.09 -6.01 8.04
C THR A 142 -5.33 -6.49 8.79
N ALA A 143 -5.22 -6.88 10.07
CA ALA A 143 -6.33 -7.45 10.84
C ALA A 143 -7.57 -6.57 10.87
N ILE A 144 -7.40 -5.25 10.85
CA ILE A 144 -8.46 -4.25 10.95
C ILE A 144 -9.06 -3.81 9.61
N TYR A 145 -8.52 -4.31 8.47
CA TYR A 145 -8.98 -3.91 7.13
C TYR A 145 -9.81 -5.00 6.47
N ASP A 146 -10.90 -4.59 5.84
CA ASP A 146 -11.73 -5.41 4.95
C ASP A 146 -11.00 -5.67 3.64
N ARG A 147 -10.36 -4.63 3.07
CA ARG A 147 -9.63 -4.69 1.81
C ARG A 147 -8.63 -3.55 1.68
N VAL A 148 -7.80 -3.66 0.66
CA VAL A 148 -6.90 -2.58 0.23
C VAL A 148 -7.14 -2.30 -1.25
N ASP A 149 -7.56 -1.06 -1.58
CA ASP A 149 -7.74 -0.61 -2.95
C ASP A 149 -6.48 0.15 -3.42
N ILE A 150 -6.02 -0.12 -4.63
CA ILE A 150 -4.81 0.49 -5.20
C ILE A 150 -5.18 1.12 -6.53
N VAL A 151 -5.17 2.46 -6.60
CA VAL A 151 -5.43 3.25 -7.80
C VAL A 151 -4.09 3.72 -8.35
N ARG A 152 -3.67 3.23 -9.52
CA ARG A 152 -2.38 3.55 -10.12
C ARG A 152 -2.43 4.79 -10.99
N GLY A 153 -1.32 5.55 -11.01
CA GLY A 153 -1.16 6.81 -11.73
C GLY A 153 -1.35 8.04 -10.84
N ALA A 154 -1.36 9.22 -11.45
CA ALA A 154 -1.69 10.45 -10.76
C ALA A 154 -3.15 10.43 -10.29
N ASN A 155 -3.42 10.73 -9.04
CA ASN A 155 -4.76 10.73 -8.48
C ASN A 155 -5.00 12.00 -7.64
N GLY A 156 -4.76 13.17 -8.27
CA GLY A 156 -4.92 14.46 -7.60
C GLY A 156 -6.36 14.76 -7.23
N LEU A 157 -7.35 14.19 -7.91
CA LEU A 157 -8.75 14.36 -7.55
C LEU A 157 -9.05 13.89 -6.11
N MET A 158 -8.41 12.78 -5.71
CA MET A 158 -8.65 12.15 -4.41
C MET A 158 -7.61 12.50 -3.36
N SER A 159 -6.46 13.04 -3.77
CA SER A 159 -5.32 13.33 -2.91
C SER A 159 -4.97 14.80 -2.98
N ALA A 160 -4.87 15.46 -1.83
CA ALA A 160 -4.52 16.88 -1.77
C ALA A 160 -3.15 17.15 -2.38
N THR A 161 -2.17 16.30 -2.07
CA THR A 161 -0.79 16.38 -2.58
C THR A 161 -0.23 14.98 -2.73
N GLY A 162 0.79 14.80 -3.59
CA GLY A 162 1.50 13.53 -3.74
C GLY A 162 2.22 13.38 -5.07
N ASN A 163 2.70 12.16 -5.32
CA ASN A 163 3.42 11.79 -6.53
C ASN A 163 2.49 11.09 -7.55
N PRO A 164 2.85 11.12 -8.85
CA PRO A 164 2.06 10.46 -9.90
C PRO A 164 2.33 8.95 -9.97
N SER A 165 2.20 8.25 -8.86
CA SER A 165 2.55 6.84 -8.68
C SER A 165 1.33 5.94 -8.49
N ALA A 166 0.77 5.96 -7.29
CA ALA A 166 -0.48 5.33 -6.93
C ALA A 166 -1.08 5.98 -5.66
N THR A 167 -2.37 5.70 -5.44
CA THR A 167 -3.05 5.91 -4.16
C THR A 167 -3.40 4.54 -3.57
N VAL A 168 -3.04 4.31 -2.32
CA VAL A 168 -3.38 3.10 -1.55
C VAL A 168 -4.44 3.47 -0.53
N ASN A 169 -5.61 2.86 -0.63
CA ASN A 169 -6.75 3.13 0.26
C ASN A 169 -7.05 1.90 1.12
N PHE A 170 -6.88 2.04 2.42
CA PHE A 170 -7.18 1.02 3.43
C PHE A 170 -8.65 1.14 3.84
N ILE A 171 -9.46 0.15 3.52
CA ILE A 171 -10.88 0.11 3.91
C ILE A 171 -11.01 -0.69 5.19
N ARG A 172 -11.45 -0.03 6.25
CA ARG A 172 -11.59 -0.63 7.58
C ARG A 172 -12.79 -1.56 7.67
N LYS A 173 -12.68 -2.57 8.50
CA LYS A 173 -13.80 -3.44 8.87
C LYS A 173 -14.89 -2.62 9.57
N ARG A 174 -16.16 -2.87 9.24
CA ARG A 174 -17.34 -2.26 9.87
C ARG A 174 -18.06 -3.26 10.75
N PRO A 175 -18.89 -2.81 11.70
CA PRO A 175 -19.70 -3.73 12.49
C PRO A 175 -20.69 -4.53 11.64
N ALA A 176 -20.91 -5.77 12.02
CA ALA A 176 -22.03 -6.57 11.54
C ALA A 176 -23.15 -6.53 12.58
N TYR A 177 -24.39 -6.43 12.14
CA TYR A 177 -25.55 -6.42 13.04
C TYR A 177 -25.91 -7.83 13.53
N GLN A 178 -25.61 -8.87 12.73
CA GLN A 178 -25.68 -10.24 13.19
C GLN A 178 -24.42 -10.59 13.98
N PHE A 179 -24.59 -11.31 15.09
CA PHE A 179 -23.44 -11.76 15.88
C PHE A 179 -22.51 -12.64 15.07
N GLN A 180 -21.25 -12.32 15.13
CA GLN A 180 -20.17 -13.12 14.55
C GLN A 180 -18.91 -13.00 15.41
N ALA A 181 -18.18 -14.09 15.51
CA ALA A 181 -16.92 -14.14 16.22
C ALA A 181 -15.93 -15.03 15.46
N SER A 182 -14.67 -14.67 15.53
CA SER A 182 -13.58 -15.53 15.04
C SER A 182 -12.35 -15.39 15.92
N ALA A 183 -11.58 -16.46 16.00
CA ALA A 183 -10.28 -16.49 16.66
C ALA A 183 -9.31 -17.34 15.85
N GLY A 184 -8.04 -16.93 15.82
CA GLY A 184 -6.99 -17.63 15.11
C GLY A 184 -5.72 -17.72 15.94
N LEU A 185 -5.06 -18.89 15.89
CA LEU A 185 -3.71 -19.08 16.42
C LEU A 185 -2.82 -19.51 15.26
N THR A 186 -1.74 -18.78 15.04
CA THR A 186 -0.73 -19.08 14.03
C THR A 186 0.61 -19.34 14.70
N LEU A 187 1.27 -20.44 14.32
CA LEU A 187 2.64 -20.76 14.70
C LEU A 187 3.48 -20.81 13.42
N GLY A 188 4.65 -20.18 13.46
CA GLY A 188 5.52 -20.06 12.29
C GLY A 188 6.99 -20.30 12.57
N SER A 189 7.79 -20.25 11.53
CA SER A 189 9.25 -20.27 11.61
C SER A 189 9.77 -19.19 12.56
N TRP A 190 10.94 -19.41 13.15
CA TRP A 190 11.59 -18.51 14.11
C TRP A 190 10.71 -18.18 15.32
N ASN A 191 10.06 -19.20 15.88
CA ASN A 191 9.18 -19.07 17.07
C ASN A 191 8.05 -18.03 16.91
N THR A 192 7.70 -17.68 15.66
CA THR A 192 6.61 -16.72 15.43
C THR A 192 5.30 -17.28 15.97
N ARG A 193 4.62 -16.49 16.77
CA ARG A 193 3.30 -16.78 17.36
C ARG A 193 2.41 -15.59 17.11
N ARG A 194 1.21 -15.86 16.59
CA ARG A 194 0.20 -14.83 16.37
C ARG A 194 -1.17 -15.29 16.87
N LEU A 195 -1.83 -14.44 17.60
CA LEU A 195 -3.21 -14.58 18.04
C LEU A 195 -4.04 -13.48 17.39
N ASP A 196 -5.16 -13.87 16.78
CA ASP A 196 -6.17 -12.97 16.22
C ASP A 196 -7.52 -13.24 16.87
N ALA A 197 -8.28 -12.18 17.16
CA ALA A 197 -9.67 -12.27 17.63
C ALA A 197 -10.49 -11.14 17.01
N ASP A 198 -11.72 -11.44 16.59
CA ASP A 198 -12.62 -10.50 15.94
C ASP A 198 -14.07 -10.85 16.33
N VAL A 199 -14.73 -9.90 17.00
CA VAL A 199 -16.11 -10.08 17.48
C VAL A 199 -16.95 -8.89 17.05
N SER A 200 -18.12 -9.15 16.48
CA SER A 200 -19.05 -8.12 16.03
C SER A 200 -20.49 -8.55 16.27
N GLY A 201 -21.37 -7.59 16.51
CA GLY A 201 -22.80 -7.83 16.66
C GLY A 201 -23.59 -6.59 17.06
N ALA A 202 -24.92 -6.74 17.09
CA ALA A 202 -25.80 -5.72 17.63
C ALA A 202 -25.55 -5.51 19.14
N LEU A 203 -25.53 -4.26 19.58
CA LEU A 203 -25.31 -3.86 20.96
C LEU A 203 -26.62 -3.54 21.70
N ASN A 204 -27.75 -3.47 20.98
CA ASN A 204 -29.09 -3.25 21.54
C ASN A 204 -30.10 -4.20 20.90
N ALA A 205 -31.22 -4.42 21.60
CA ALA A 205 -32.28 -5.30 21.15
C ALA A 205 -32.99 -4.83 19.87
N ALA A 206 -33.02 -3.53 19.62
CA ALA A 206 -33.60 -2.95 18.41
C ALA A 206 -32.73 -3.13 17.15
N GLY A 207 -31.49 -3.60 17.28
CA GLY A 207 -30.56 -3.75 16.17
C GLY A 207 -30.16 -2.42 15.51
N THR A 208 -30.31 -1.30 16.22
CA THR A 208 -29.95 0.04 15.68
C THR A 208 -28.52 0.45 15.99
N VAL A 209 -27.87 -0.23 16.92
CA VAL A 209 -26.47 -0.01 17.28
C VAL A 209 -25.73 -1.32 17.16
N ALA A 210 -24.61 -1.31 16.43
CA ALA A 210 -23.72 -2.45 16.29
C ALA A 210 -22.29 -2.08 16.66
N GLY A 211 -21.53 -3.05 17.16
CA GLY A 211 -20.13 -2.85 17.53
C GLY A 211 -19.26 -3.97 16.98
N ARG A 212 -17.96 -3.65 16.84
CA ARG A 212 -16.93 -4.63 16.50
C ARG A 212 -15.65 -4.35 17.28
N ILE A 213 -15.00 -5.40 17.74
CA ILE A 213 -13.66 -5.35 18.34
C ILE A 213 -12.79 -6.36 17.60
N VAL A 214 -11.60 -5.90 17.16
CA VAL A 214 -10.56 -6.72 16.55
C VAL A 214 -9.29 -6.58 17.37
N VAL A 215 -8.66 -7.69 17.71
CA VAL A 215 -7.38 -7.73 18.43
C VAL A 215 -6.44 -8.67 17.68
N ALA A 216 -5.20 -8.25 17.51
CA ALA A 216 -4.15 -9.13 17.01
C ALA A 216 -2.87 -8.90 17.84
N LYS A 217 -2.19 -9.99 18.21
CA LYS A 217 -0.88 -9.94 18.86
C LYS A 217 0.06 -10.93 18.18
N GLN A 218 1.23 -10.45 17.79
CA GLN A 218 2.27 -11.24 17.16
C GLN A 218 3.61 -10.99 17.85
N GLY A 219 4.43 -12.02 17.95
CA GLY A 219 5.81 -11.92 18.42
C GLY A 219 6.58 -13.16 18.03
N GLY A 220 7.88 -13.10 18.13
CA GLY A 220 8.81 -14.17 17.82
C GLY A 220 10.20 -13.64 17.46
N ASP A 221 11.06 -14.55 17.06
CA ASP A 221 12.37 -14.21 16.52
C ASP A 221 12.30 -13.91 15.02
N SER A 222 13.42 -13.63 14.40
CA SER A 222 13.56 -13.44 12.95
C SER A 222 14.67 -14.34 12.42
N TYR A 223 14.72 -14.47 11.07
CA TYR A 223 15.89 -15.04 10.40
C TYR A 223 17.13 -14.13 10.52
N LEU A 224 16.93 -12.84 10.77
CA LEU A 224 18.01 -11.88 11.02
C LEU A 224 18.55 -12.05 12.43
N ASP A 225 19.87 -12.09 12.55
CA ASP A 225 20.53 -12.20 13.84
C ASP A 225 20.09 -11.06 14.78
N ARG A 226 19.69 -11.37 16.01
CA ARG A 226 19.25 -10.44 17.07
C ARG A 226 17.90 -9.75 16.86
N TYR A 227 17.30 -9.83 15.68
CA TYR A 227 16.05 -9.15 15.39
C TYR A 227 14.85 -9.94 15.91
N SER A 228 14.06 -9.29 16.76
CA SER A 228 12.86 -9.89 17.39
C SER A 228 11.72 -8.85 17.41
N PRO A 229 10.81 -8.86 16.42
CA PRO A 229 9.69 -7.94 16.33
C PRO A 229 8.49 -8.42 17.14
N GLU A 230 7.89 -7.53 17.92
CA GLU A 230 6.59 -7.73 18.56
C GLU A 230 5.58 -6.71 18.04
N LYS A 231 4.32 -7.12 17.88
CA LYS A 231 3.24 -6.26 17.41
C LYS A 231 1.95 -6.55 18.16
N THR A 232 1.26 -5.49 18.59
CA THR A 232 -0.08 -5.55 19.16
C THR A 232 -0.98 -4.57 18.42
N VAL A 233 -2.18 -5.02 18.06
CA VAL A 233 -3.20 -4.22 17.38
C VAL A 233 -4.51 -4.39 18.11
N VAL A 234 -5.18 -3.27 18.37
CA VAL A 234 -6.54 -3.23 18.92
C VAL A 234 -7.36 -2.26 18.08
N TYR A 235 -8.54 -2.66 17.66
CA TYR A 235 -9.48 -1.83 16.93
C TYR A 235 -10.88 -2.01 17.50
N GLY A 236 -11.52 -0.88 17.79
CA GLY A 236 -12.91 -0.83 18.20
C GLY A 236 -13.70 0.10 17.29
N VAL A 237 -14.89 -0.31 16.87
CA VAL A 237 -15.79 0.52 16.09
C VAL A 237 -17.25 0.28 16.49
N VAL A 238 -18.01 1.36 16.60
CA VAL A 238 -19.44 1.35 16.87
C VAL A 238 -20.14 2.12 15.77
N GLU A 239 -21.23 1.57 15.27
CA GLU A 239 -22.12 2.19 14.30
C GLU A 239 -23.52 2.28 14.87
N ALA A 240 -24.12 3.46 14.78
CA ALA A 240 -25.45 3.74 15.30
C ALA A 240 -26.34 4.34 14.20
N ASN A 241 -27.48 3.71 13.92
CA ASN A 241 -28.52 4.25 13.08
C ASN A 241 -29.33 5.28 13.89
N LEU A 242 -29.15 6.58 13.59
CA LEU A 242 -29.86 7.69 14.23
C LEU A 242 -31.16 8.00 13.45
N GLY A 243 -32.01 6.99 13.27
CA GLY A 243 -33.20 7.00 12.42
C GLY A 243 -32.91 6.33 11.06
N GLU A 244 -33.85 6.49 10.11
CA GLU A 244 -33.82 5.78 8.83
C GLU A 244 -32.76 6.30 7.84
N ALA A 245 -32.34 7.56 8.00
CA ALA A 245 -31.48 8.26 7.03
C ALA A 245 -30.07 8.58 7.53
N THR A 246 -29.78 8.40 8.82
CA THR A 246 -28.53 8.88 9.43
C THR A 246 -27.79 7.76 10.14
N VAL A 247 -26.51 7.60 9.80
CA VAL A 247 -25.62 6.65 10.45
C VAL A 247 -24.44 7.40 11.05
N LEU A 248 -24.20 7.19 12.34
CA LEU A 248 -23.03 7.67 13.06
C LEU A 248 -22.08 6.51 13.30
N THR A 249 -20.82 6.65 12.89
CA THR A 249 -19.77 5.67 13.15
C THR A 249 -18.65 6.30 13.97
N LEU A 250 -18.25 5.62 15.05
CA LEU A 250 -17.13 6.01 15.91
C LEU A 250 -16.14 4.86 15.93
N GLY A 251 -14.86 5.16 15.72
CA GLY A 251 -13.84 4.11 15.77
C GLY A 251 -12.51 4.59 16.29
N HIS A 252 -11.78 3.64 16.88
CA HIS A 252 -10.43 3.85 17.37
C HIS A 252 -9.58 2.61 17.07
N SER A 253 -8.35 2.83 16.62
CA SER A 253 -7.34 1.78 16.51
C SER A 253 -6.07 2.19 17.22
N HIS A 254 -5.45 1.24 17.89
CA HIS A 254 -4.13 1.34 18.49
C HIS A 254 -3.26 0.22 17.91
N GLN A 255 -2.10 0.58 17.38
CA GLN A 255 -1.07 -0.37 16.99
C GLN A 255 0.24 0.00 17.66
N LYS A 256 0.87 -0.97 18.31
CA LYS A 256 2.22 -0.89 18.85
C LYS A 256 3.10 -1.91 18.12
N SER A 257 4.21 -1.45 17.56
CA SER A 257 5.27 -2.29 17.00
C SER A 257 6.56 -2.04 17.77
N ASP A 258 7.15 -3.08 18.36
CA ASP A 258 8.34 -3.03 19.19
C ASP A 258 9.36 -4.03 18.65
N ALA A 259 10.38 -3.55 17.98
CA ALA A 259 11.39 -4.36 17.32
C ALA A 259 12.72 -4.23 18.06
N LYS A 260 13.15 -5.30 18.70
CA LYS A 260 14.48 -5.39 19.32
C LYS A 260 15.50 -5.83 18.28
N GLY A 261 16.72 -5.29 18.34
CA GLY A 261 17.80 -5.64 17.42
C GLY A 261 17.51 -5.21 15.97
N GLY A 262 16.67 -4.18 15.76
CA GLY A 262 16.39 -3.63 14.44
C GLY A 262 17.63 -3.01 13.80
N MET A 263 17.83 -3.23 12.49
CA MET A 263 18.86 -2.54 11.71
C MET A 263 18.38 -1.15 11.35
N TRP A 264 19.16 -0.15 11.69
CA TRP A 264 19.08 1.19 11.13
C TRP A 264 20.23 1.38 10.14
N GLY A 265 19.91 1.67 8.87
CA GLY A 265 20.79 1.30 7.77
C GLY A 265 20.80 -0.23 7.59
N ALA A 266 21.53 -0.69 6.63
CA ALA A 266 21.61 -2.10 6.34
C ALA A 266 23.07 -2.50 6.08
N LEU A 267 23.29 -3.62 5.39
CA LEU A 267 24.63 -4.10 5.06
C LEU A 267 25.21 -3.27 3.91
N PRO A 268 26.51 -2.91 3.96
CA PRO A 268 27.23 -2.34 2.82
C PRO A 268 27.28 -3.38 1.69
N LEU A 269 26.93 -2.98 0.45
CA LEU A 269 26.75 -3.91 -0.66
C LEU A 269 27.96 -4.02 -1.58
N TYR A 270 29.04 -3.25 -1.32
CA TYR A 270 30.31 -3.35 -2.05
C TYR A 270 31.50 -3.06 -1.13
N TYR A 271 32.66 -3.56 -1.54
CA TYR A 271 33.93 -3.29 -0.89
C TYR A 271 34.62 -2.05 -1.48
N THR A 272 35.69 -1.58 -0.83
CA THR A 272 36.48 -0.42 -1.31
C THR A 272 37.07 -0.62 -2.71
N ASP A 273 37.24 -1.85 -3.17
CA ASP A 273 37.69 -2.21 -4.52
C ASP A 273 36.54 -2.25 -5.55
N GLY A 274 35.29 -1.90 -5.15
CA GLY A 274 34.09 -1.94 -5.98
C GLY A 274 33.47 -3.32 -6.16
N SER A 275 34.09 -4.40 -5.65
CA SER A 275 33.52 -5.74 -5.73
C SER A 275 32.33 -5.91 -4.79
N PRO A 276 31.30 -6.72 -5.18
CA PRO A 276 30.10 -6.90 -4.36
C PRO A 276 30.40 -7.69 -3.08
N THR A 277 29.75 -7.29 -1.99
CA THR A 277 29.72 -8.09 -0.75
C THR A 277 28.77 -9.27 -0.86
N ASN A 278 28.97 -10.30 -0.06
CA ASN A 278 28.09 -11.46 -0.02
C ASN A 278 28.01 -12.01 1.41
N TYR A 279 27.13 -11.41 2.21
CA TYR A 279 26.91 -11.84 3.60
C TYR A 279 25.96 -13.03 3.70
N ARG A 280 25.92 -13.68 4.86
CA ARG A 280 24.86 -14.65 5.19
C ARG A 280 23.51 -13.94 5.22
N THR A 281 22.43 -14.66 4.91
CA THR A 281 21.07 -14.12 4.91
C THR A 281 20.68 -13.58 6.28
N SER A 282 21.21 -14.14 7.36
CA SER A 282 20.93 -13.74 8.74
C SER A 282 21.75 -12.52 9.22
N THR A 283 22.78 -12.08 8.47
CA THR A 283 23.68 -11.02 8.92
C THR A 283 22.92 -9.74 9.20
N SER A 284 23.18 -9.14 10.37
CA SER A 284 22.58 -7.89 10.85
C SER A 284 23.66 -6.97 11.41
N THR A 285 23.52 -5.66 11.14
CA THR A 285 24.40 -4.62 11.71
C THR A 285 23.95 -4.13 13.08
N ALA A 286 22.80 -4.59 13.58
CA ALA A 286 22.23 -4.13 14.84
C ALA A 286 23.16 -4.37 16.03
N ALA A 287 23.13 -3.46 17.02
CA ALA A 287 23.69 -3.70 18.34
C ALA A 287 22.64 -4.37 19.26
N ASP A 288 23.09 -5.12 20.28
CA ASP A 288 22.21 -5.87 21.18
C ASP A 288 21.20 -4.99 21.93
N TRP A 289 21.55 -3.74 22.20
CA TRP A 289 20.69 -2.76 22.87
C TRP A 289 19.76 -2.00 21.92
N SER A 290 19.92 -2.14 20.60
CA SER A 290 19.11 -1.39 19.63
C SER A 290 17.65 -1.86 19.68
N HIS A 291 16.73 -0.91 19.60
CA HIS A 291 15.32 -1.18 19.47
C HIS A 291 14.62 -0.06 18.69
N TRP A 292 13.53 -0.42 18.05
CA TRP A 292 12.69 0.50 17.30
C TRP A 292 11.24 0.31 17.74
N LEU A 293 10.75 1.27 18.53
CA LEU A 293 9.40 1.27 19.04
C LEU A 293 8.56 2.30 18.27
N THR A 294 7.47 1.87 17.68
CA THR A 294 6.48 2.77 17.07
C THR A 294 5.09 2.50 17.63
N GLN A 295 4.31 3.56 17.81
CA GLN A 295 2.90 3.48 18.21
C GLN A 295 2.07 4.37 17.28
N ASP A 296 0.90 3.89 16.90
CA ASP A 296 -0.02 4.58 16.01
C ASP A 296 -1.44 4.50 16.58
N ASP A 297 -1.97 5.64 16.99
CA ASP A 297 -3.31 5.81 17.55
C ASP A 297 -4.19 6.58 16.57
N ARG A 298 -5.27 5.98 16.09
CA ARG A 298 -6.19 6.60 15.13
C ARG A 298 -7.61 6.57 15.65
N SER A 299 -8.19 7.75 15.83
CA SER A 299 -9.61 7.91 16.17
C SER A 299 -10.33 8.57 15.02
N PHE A 300 -11.58 8.19 14.79
CA PHE A 300 -12.42 8.84 13.80
C PHE A 300 -13.89 8.89 14.22
N VAL A 301 -14.56 9.92 13.74
CA VAL A 301 -16.02 10.09 13.79
C VAL A 301 -16.48 10.28 12.36
N GLU A 302 -17.45 9.50 11.93
CA GLU A 302 -18.06 9.59 10.60
C GLU A 302 -19.58 9.73 10.76
N LEU A 303 -20.16 10.73 10.11
CA LEU A 303 -21.60 10.91 10.01
C LEU A 303 -21.98 10.81 8.53
N SER A 304 -22.89 9.89 8.23
CA SER A 304 -23.46 9.70 6.90
C SER A 304 -24.95 9.96 6.96
N HIS A 305 -25.45 10.85 6.09
CA HIS A 305 -26.86 11.22 6.03
C HIS A 305 -27.39 11.13 4.60
N GLN A 306 -28.42 10.32 4.42
CA GLN A 306 -29.12 10.20 3.16
C GLN A 306 -30.19 11.30 3.07
N LEU A 307 -29.95 12.33 2.24
CA LEU A 307 -30.91 13.45 2.06
C LEU A 307 -32.19 13.01 1.36
N ASN A 308 -32.04 12.10 0.37
CA ASN A 308 -33.11 11.47 -0.39
C ASN A 308 -32.57 10.23 -1.12
N ASN A 309 -33.34 9.56 -1.94
CA ASN A 309 -32.94 8.33 -2.64
C ASN A 309 -31.70 8.51 -3.56
N ASP A 310 -31.38 9.72 -3.97
CA ASP A 310 -30.31 10.01 -4.92
C ASP A 310 -29.10 10.72 -4.26
N TRP A 311 -29.24 11.34 -3.08
CA TRP A 311 -28.21 12.21 -2.48
C TRP A 311 -27.83 11.83 -1.06
N GLN A 312 -26.53 11.77 -0.80
CA GLN A 312 -25.92 11.52 0.49
C GLN A 312 -24.92 12.61 0.86
N ILE A 313 -24.88 12.99 2.13
CA ILE A 313 -23.79 13.78 2.73
C ILE A 313 -23.00 12.88 3.67
N LYS A 314 -21.69 12.98 3.58
CA LYS A 314 -20.75 12.28 4.47
C LYS A 314 -19.78 13.29 5.07
N THR A 315 -19.61 13.25 6.39
CA THR A 315 -18.57 14.01 7.07
C THR A 315 -17.70 13.09 7.90
N THR A 316 -16.41 13.34 7.91
CA THR A 316 -15.43 12.56 8.67
C THR A 316 -14.46 13.48 9.39
N LEU A 317 -14.28 13.28 10.68
CA LEU A 317 -13.22 13.88 11.48
C LEU A 317 -12.30 12.77 11.96
N SER A 318 -11.02 12.88 11.66
CA SER A 318 -10.00 11.90 12.08
C SER A 318 -8.86 12.56 12.82
N ARG A 319 -8.36 11.91 13.85
CA ARG A 319 -7.14 12.27 14.54
C ARG A 319 -6.22 11.07 14.60
N ASN A 320 -4.99 11.25 14.13
CA ASN A 320 -3.92 10.28 14.20
C ASN A 320 -2.78 10.83 15.06
N ARG A 321 -2.22 10.00 15.95
CA ARG A 321 -1.02 10.30 16.70
C ARG A 321 -0.07 9.13 16.56
N SER A 322 1.03 9.37 15.87
CA SER A 322 2.13 8.40 15.73
C SER A 322 3.29 8.85 16.61
N THR A 323 3.89 7.91 17.33
CA THR A 323 5.09 8.16 18.14
C THR A 323 6.15 7.13 17.83
N ALA A 324 7.41 7.52 17.86
CA ALA A 324 8.53 6.61 17.87
C ALA A 324 9.42 6.92 19.09
N ASP A 325 9.94 5.86 19.70
CA ASP A 325 11.00 5.89 20.74
C ASP A 325 12.01 4.82 20.35
N SER A 326 13.15 5.24 19.86
CA SER A 326 14.06 4.34 19.17
C SER A 326 15.49 4.59 19.58
N LYS A 327 16.20 3.54 19.99
CA LYS A 327 17.65 3.54 20.16
C LYS A 327 18.25 2.77 19.00
N LEU A 328 18.93 3.47 18.11
CA LEU A 328 19.36 2.93 16.84
C LEU A 328 20.88 2.89 16.73
N PHE A 329 21.36 1.89 16.04
CA PHE A 329 22.78 1.70 15.74
C PHE A 329 22.96 1.59 14.23
N TYR A 330 23.65 2.58 13.65
CA TYR A 330 23.99 2.61 12.24
C TYR A 330 25.47 2.30 12.04
N ALA A 331 25.77 1.35 11.16
CA ALA A 331 27.11 1.07 10.68
C ALA A 331 27.29 1.73 9.31
N TYR A 332 28.14 2.74 9.20
CA TYR A 332 28.40 3.43 7.96
C TYR A 332 29.86 3.25 7.50
N GLY A 333 30.12 3.55 6.22
CA GLY A 333 31.42 3.37 5.60
C GLY A 333 31.40 2.24 4.56
N THR A 334 32.57 1.93 4.01
CA THR A 334 32.76 0.87 3.01
C THR A 334 33.88 -0.06 3.48
N PRO A 335 33.62 -1.36 3.64
CA PRO A 335 34.64 -2.30 4.15
C PRO A 335 35.72 -2.57 3.11
N ASP A 336 36.95 -2.74 3.57
CA ASP A 336 38.03 -3.30 2.77
C ASP A 336 37.86 -4.81 2.62
N ARG A 337 38.01 -5.33 1.40
CA ARG A 337 37.74 -6.74 1.08
C ARG A 337 38.65 -7.73 1.81
N LYS A 338 39.92 -7.35 2.11
CA LYS A 338 40.90 -8.25 2.71
C LYS A 338 40.79 -8.29 4.24
N THR A 339 40.48 -7.14 4.82
CA THR A 339 40.47 -6.99 6.28
C THR A 339 39.06 -6.98 6.89
N GLY A 340 38.03 -6.70 6.09
CA GLY A 340 36.65 -6.46 6.58
C GLY A 340 36.48 -5.15 7.33
N LEU A 341 37.56 -4.36 7.50
CA LEU A 341 37.54 -3.11 8.26
C LEU A 341 37.17 -1.94 7.36
N GLY A 342 36.77 -0.81 7.98
CA GLY A 342 36.37 0.42 7.28
C GLY A 342 34.93 0.83 7.54
N LEU A 343 34.25 0.12 8.47
CA LEU A 343 32.95 0.55 8.98
C LEU A 343 33.11 1.27 10.32
N TYR A 344 32.19 2.21 10.56
CA TYR A 344 32.21 3.07 11.74
C TYR A 344 30.82 3.12 12.37
N SER A 345 30.78 3.30 13.68
CA SER A 345 29.56 3.37 14.47
C SER A 345 28.86 4.72 14.39
N TYR A 346 27.53 4.73 14.40
CA TYR A 346 26.70 5.92 14.53
C TYR A 346 25.49 5.61 15.43
N PRO A 347 25.68 5.56 16.77
CA PRO A 347 24.60 5.31 17.71
C PRO A 347 23.75 6.58 17.90
N SER A 348 22.43 6.45 17.92
CA SER A 348 21.50 7.56 18.09
C SER A 348 20.22 7.15 18.80
N LEU A 349 19.56 8.10 19.44
CA LEU A 349 18.26 7.96 20.07
C LEU A 349 17.30 8.96 19.42
N TYR A 350 16.11 8.50 19.04
CA TYR A 350 15.06 9.30 18.40
C TYR A 350 13.77 9.23 19.18
N ASN A 351 13.20 10.41 19.43
CA ASN A 351 11.88 10.55 20.02
C ASN A 351 11.02 11.41 19.07
N ASP A 352 10.08 10.77 18.40
CA ASP A 352 9.24 11.42 17.39
C ASP A 352 7.80 11.43 17.85
N VAL A 353 7.12 12.55 17.64
CA VAL A 353 5.68 12.69 17.80
C VAL A 353 5.11 13.37 16.57
N ASN A 354 4.26 12.66 15.83
CA ASN A 354 3.48 13.23 14.76
C ASN A 354 1.99 13.19 15.12
N THR A 355 1.33 14.35 15.07
CA THR A 355 -0.11 14.46 15.29
C THR A 355 -0.77 15.01 14.03
N GLN A 356 -1.72 14.26 13.48
CA GLN A 356 -2.48 14.66 12.31
C GLN A 356 -3.97 14.79 12.67
N THR A 357 -4.59 15.87 12.22
CA THR A 357 -6.04 16.06 12.31
C THR A 357 -6.57 16.31 10.91
N LEU A 358 -7.67 15.67 10.56
CA LEU A 358 -8.24 15.74 9.24
C LEU A 358 -9.76 15.85 9.35
N PHE A 359 -10.32 16.80 8.59
CA PHE A 359 -11.75 16.98 8.40
C PHE A 359 -12.08 16.84 6.91
N ASP A 360 -13.10 16.05 6.61
CA ASP A 360 -13.63 15.84 5.27
C ASP A 360 -15.14 15.98 5.29
N LEU A 361 -15.67 16.76 4.37
CA LEU A 361 -17.11 16.92 4.15
C LEU A 361 -17.38 16.76 2.66
N SER A 362 -18.25 15.83 2.30
CA SER A 362 -18.61 15.58 0.91
C SER A 362 -20.10 15.34 0.74
N ALA A 363 -20.61 15.73 -0.43
CA ALA A 363 -21.92 15.36 -0.91
C ALA A 363 -21.77 14.58 -2.21
N SER A 364 -22.52 13.51 -2.37
CA SER A 364 -22.55 12.71 -3.59
C SER A 364 -23.97 12.31 -3.93
N GLY A 365 -24.27 12.27 -5.22
CA GLY A 365 -25.61 11.93 -5.64
C GLY A 365 -25.81 11.94 -7.13
N LYS A 366 -27.07 11.82 -7.53
CA LYS A 366 -27.49 11.84 -8.93
C LYS A 366 -28.30 13.07 -9.25
N PHE A 367 -28.12 13.59 -10.47
CA PHE A 367 -28.92 14.67 -11.01
C PHE A 367 -29.37 14.34 -12.43
N THR A 368 -30.45 14.96 -12.87
CA THR A 368 -30.99 14.76 -14.22
C THR A 368 -30.63 15.96 -15.09
N LEU A 369 -30.04 15.72 -16.25
CA LEU A 369 -29.73 16.70 -17.27
C LEU A 369 -30.00 16.08 -18.65
N ALA A 370 -30.70 16.80 -19.54
CA ALA A 370 -31.07 16.36 -20.88
C ALA A 370 -31.76 14.97 -20.89
N GLY A 371 -32.62 14.70 -19.89
CA GLY A 371 -33.36 13.45 -19.79
C GLY A 371 -32.56 12.23 -19.27
N ARG A 372 -31.27 12.42 -18.89
CA ARG A 372 -30.40 11.35 -18.40
C ARG A 372 -29.99 11.61 -16.94
N LYS A 373 -29.82 10.54 -16.16
CA LYS A 373 -29.22 10.60 -14.82
C LYS A 373 -27.71 10.64 -14.91
N HIS A 374 -27.10 11.55 -14.20
CA HIS A 374 -25.66 11.77 -14.07
C HIS A 374 -25.26 11.65 -12.60
N ASP A 375 -23.97 11.41 -12.32
CA ASP A 375 -23.46 11.35 -10.96
C ASP A 375 -22.62 12.60 -10.67
N LEU A 376 -22.71 13.10 -9.45
CA LEU A 376 -21.95 14.25 -8.95
C LEU A 376 -21.43 13.97 -7.55
N SER A 377 -20.19 14.33 -7.30
CA SER A 377 -19.59 14.39 -5.96
C SER A 377 -18.79 15.67 -5.82
N PHE A 378 -18.92 16.35 -4.69
CA PHE A 378 -18.16 17.55 -4.37
C PHE A 378 -17.94 17.65 -2.87
N GLY A 379 -16.95 18.43 -2.47
CA GLY A 379 -16.67 18.56 -1.05
C GLY A 379 -15.44 19.39 -0.74
N ILE A 380 -15.13 19.41 0.54
CA ILE A 380 -13.97 20.08 1.11
C ILE A 380 -13.18 19.11 1.99
N ASN A 381 -11.88 19.29 2.01
CA ASN A 381 -10.98 18.59 2.92
C ASN A 381 -10.04 19.60 3.57
N TRP A 382 -9.84 19.45 4.87
CA TRP A 382 -8.83 20.18 5.62
C TRP A 382 -7.99 19.20 6.43
N SER A 383 -6.68 19.38 6.40
CA SER A 383 -5.78 18.58 7.23
C SER A 383 -4.66 19.42 7.81
N LYS A 384 -4.23 19.04 9.01
CA LYS A 384 -3.11 19.62 9.73
C LYS A 384 -2.26 18.50 10.30
N SER A 385 -0.96 18.53 10.03
CA SER A 385 0.04 17.60 10.57
C SER A 385 1.08 18.41 11.33
N LYS A 386 1.37 18.00 12.57
CA LYS A 386 2.42 18.58 13.39
C LYS A 386 3.44 17.50 13.72
N MET A 387 4.70 17.75 13.38
CA MET A 387 5.85 16.92 13.68
C MET A 387 6.72 17.59 14.72
N ASP A 388 7.03 16.87 15.78
CA ASP A 388 8.05 17.20 16.77
C ASP A 388 8.98 15.97 16.87
N ASP A 389 10.22 16.11 16.51
CA ASP A 389 11.27 15.08 16.53
C ASP A 389 12.49 15.63 17.28
N ILE A 390 13.05 14.80 18.17
CA ILE A 390 14.27 15.08 18.87
C ILE A 390 15.23 13.92 18.68
N SER A 391 16.39 14.24 18.12
CA SER A 391 17.50 13.30 17.90
C SER A 391 18.61 13.57 18.89
N HIS A 392 18.99 12.56 19.64
CA HIS A 392 20.13 12.58 20.56
C HIS A 392 21.21 11.66 20.03
N TYR A 393 22.38 12.21 19.80
CA TYR A 393 23.51 11.49 19.22
C TYR A 393 24.43 10.94 20.28
N GLY A 394 24.90 9.70 20.08
CA GLY A 394 25.70 8.98 21.05
C GLY A 394 27.16 9.41 21.08
N VAL A 395 27.75 9.34 22.24
CA VAL A 395 29.23 9.42 22.34
C VAL A 395 29.84 8.23 21.63
N GLY A 396 30.93 8.46 20.89
CA GLY A 396 31.61 7.39 20.14
C GLY A 396 31.16 7.23 18.69
N ILE A 397 30.42 8.19 18.12
CA ILE A 397 30.24 8.29 16.66
C ILE A 397 31.62 8.30 15.98
N GLY A 398 31.78 7.49 14.93
CA GLY A 398 33.05 7.35 14.20
C GLY A 398 34.01 6.34 14.82
N THR A 399 33.62 5.58 15.84
CA THR A 399 34.43 4.47 16.36
C THR A 399 34.49 3.36 15.30
N ALA A 400 35.71 2.92 14.97
CA ALA A 400 35.92 1.84 14.03
C ALA A 400 35.30 0.53 14.51
N LEU A 401 34.61 -0.14 13.61
CA LEU A 401 33.95 -1.43 13.87
C LEU A 401 34.83 -2.59 13.37
N PRO A 402 34.70 -3.78 13.99
CA PRO A 402 35.31 -5.00 13.47
C PRO A 402 34.66 -5.42 12.13
N ASP A 403 35.18 -6.46 11.53
CA ASP A 403 34.56 -7.08 10.36
C ASP A 403 33.10 -7.49 10.67
N ILE A 404 32.17 -6.94 9.89
CA ILE A 404 30.72 -7.17 10.08
C ILE A 404 30.31 -8.62 9.84
N SER A 405 31.10 -9.41 9.13
CA SER A 405 30.86 -10.86 8.93
C SER A 405 30.93 -11.63 10.25
N ASN A 406 31.65 -11.09 11.23
CA ASN A 406 31.83 -11.64 12.56
C ASN A 406 31.12 -10.79 13.65
N TRP A 407 30.21 -9.91 13.24
CA TRP A 407 29.52 -9.00 14.13
C TRP A 407 28.60 -9.77 15.08
N THR A 408 28.81 -9.56 16.39
CA THR A 408 28.04 -10.23 17.45
C THR A 408 26.96 -9.34 18.06
N GLY A 409 26.91 -8.04 17.69
CA GLY A 409 26.03 -7.06 18.33
C GLY A 409 26.59 -6.44 19.62
N ASN A 410 27.71 -6.96 20.11
CA ASN A 410 28.32 -6.52 21.37
C ASN A 410 29.04 -5.17 21.21
N TYR A 411 28.26 -4.12 21.02
CA TYR A 411 28.73 -2.73 21.07
C TYR A 411 28.16 -2.09 22.35
N PRO A 412 29.00 -1.51 23.22
CA PRO A 412 28.51 -0.89 24.44
C PRO A 412 27.49 0.22 24.15
N GLN A 413 26.35 0.21 24.82
CA GLN A 413 25.39 1.30 24.69
C GLN A 413 26.03 2.59 25.21
N PRO A 414 26.18 3.65 24.36
CA PRO A 414 26.79 4.89 24.79
C PRO A 414 25.82 5.79 25.54
N ALA A 415 26.33 6.86 26.17
CA ALA A 415 25.49 7.98 26.54
C ALA A 415 25.07 8.74 25.26
N PHE A 416 23.79 9.11 25.17
CA PHE A 416 23.22 9.83 24.01
C PHE A 416 23.19 11.34 24.29
N ASN A 417 24.35 11.94 24.49
CA ASN A 417 24.52 13.37 24.86
C ASN A 417 25.68 14.06 24.15
N ALA A 418 26.18 13.51 23.04
CA ALA A 418 27.23 14.16 22.26
C ALA A 418 26.76 15.48 21.67
N TYR A 419 25.56 15.48 21.07
CA TYR A 419 24.82 16.64 20.62
C TYR A 419 23.35 16.29 20.38
N THR A 420 22.52 17.30 20.19
CA THR A 420 21.07 17.15 19.95
C THR A 420 20.68 17.97 18.73
N ASP A 421 19.81 17.43 17.91
CA ASP A 421 19.19 18.09 16.77
C ASP A 421 17.72 17.65 16.68
N GLY A 422 16.99 18.08 15.66
CA GLY A 422 15.62 17.60 15.48
C GLY A 422 14.81 18.44 14.53
N SER A 423 13.52 18.18 14.52
CA SER A 423 12.56 18.81 13.63
C SER A 423 11.34 19.29 14.41
N ALA A 424 10.86 20.48 14.07
CA ALA A 424 9.56 20.97 14.52
C ALA A 424 8.88 21.71 13.37
N TYR A 425 7.91 21.07 12.73
CA TYR A 425 7.19 21.68 11.62
C TYR A 425 5.73 21.32 11.60
N GLU A 426 4.96 22.16 10.91
CA GLU A 426 3.53 22.03 10.76
C GLU A 426 3.16 22.14 9.29
N ASP A 427 2.42 21.14 8.79
CA ASP A 427 1.84 21.11 7.46
C ASP A 427 0.34 21.30 7.52
N THR A 428 -0.20 22.25 6.74
CA THR A 428 -1.65 22.46 6.58
C THR A 428 -2.03 22.31 5.12
N ARG A 429 -3.12 21.60 4.85
CA ARG A 429 -3.71 21.49 3.51
C ARG A 429 -5.18 21.84 3.56
N LYS A 430 -5.63 22.59 2.56
CA LYS A 430 -7.04 22.97 2.35
C LYS A 430 -7.40 22.67 0.93
N THR A 431 -8.44 21.89 0.74
CA THR A 431 -8.82 21.35 -0.56
C THR A 431 -10.31 21.52 -0.79
N ILE A 432 -10.68 21.91 -2.00
CA ILE A 432 -12.03 21.81 -2.53
C ILE A 432 -11.99 20.94 -3.78
N PHE A 433 -12.95 20.04 -3.94
CA PHE A 433 -13.01 19.16 -5.09
C PHE A 433 -14.44 19.04 -5.66
N ILE A 434 -14.50 18.71 -6.94
CA ILE A 434 -15.72 18.37 -7.64
C ILE A 434 -15.41 17.28 -8.68
N ALA A 435 -16.30 16.31 -8.83
CA ALA A 435 -16.24 15.28 -9.86
C ALA A 435 -17.64 14.94 -10.34
N SER A 436 -17.82 14.78 -11.65
CA SER A 436 -19.09 14.38 -12.25
C SER A 436 -18.86 13.31 -13.30
N ARG A 437 -19.77 12.33 -13.36
CA ARG A 437 -19.90 11.42 -14.49
C ARG A 437 -21.14 11.79 -15.30
N PHE A 438 -20.93 12.22 -16.51
CA PHE A 438 -21.97 12.53 -17.49
C PHE A 438 -22.25 11.28 -18.36
N ASN A 439 -23.45 10.74 -18.26
CA ASN A 439 -23.94 9.66 -19.12
C ASN A 439 -24.46 10.27 -20.43
N LEU A 440 -23.57 10.52 -21.40
CA LEU A 440 -23.89 11.24 -22.65
C LEU A 440 -24.71 10.36 -23.59
N ALA A 441 -24.46 9.05 -23.60
CA ALA A 441 -25.23 8.02 -24.26
C ALA A 441 -25.22 6.76 -23.41
N ASP A 442 -25.98 5.71 -23.77
CA ASP A 442 -25.99 4.44 -23.02
C ASP A 442 -24.60 3.82 -22.97
N GLN A 443 -23.86 3.91 -24.05
CA GLN A 443 -22.52 3.37 -24.19
C GLN A 443 -21.41 4.40 -23.87
N PHE A 444 -21.70 5.70 -23.82
CA PHE A 444 -20.68 6.72 -23.73
C PHE A 444 -20.79 7.56 -22.46
N LYS A 445 -19.76 7.54 -21.66
CA LYS A 445 -19.66 8.25 -20.38
C LYS A 445 -18.43 9.14 -20.39
N PHE A 446 -18.62 10.39 -19.93
CA PHE A 446 -17.56 11.35 -19.72
C PHE A 446 -17.46 11.66 -18.23
N ILE A 447 -16.26 11.56 -17.68
CA ILE A 447 -15.97 11.88 -16.28
C ILE A 447 -15.07 13.12 -16.29
N ALA A 448 -15.49 14.16 -15.57
CA ALA A 448 -14.69 15.36 -15.36
C ALA A 448 -14.65 15.70 -13.89
N GLY A 449 -13.51 16.14 -13.43
CA GLY A 449 -13.32 16.60 -12.07
C GLY A 449 -12.13 17.51 -11.92
N ALA A 450 -12.06 18.18 -10.80
CA ALA A 450 -10.94 19.00 -10.41
C ALA A 450 -10.83 19.06 -8.89
N ASN A 451 -9.60 19.18 -8.43
CA ASN A 451 -9.25 19.42 -7.04
C ASN A 451 -8.39 20.69 -7.00
N HIS A 452 -8.78 21.67 -6.16
CA HIS A 452 -7.94 22.82 -5.87
C HIS A 452 -7.43 22.71 -4.44
N THR A 453 -6.11 22.64 -4.29
CA THR A 453 -5.46 22.50 -2.98
C THR A 453 -4.50 23.64 -2.74
N LYS A 454 -4.58 24.24 -1.53
CA LYS A 454 -3.55 25.09 -0.93
C LYS A 454 -2.82 24.29 0.14
N ALA A 455 -1.50 24.20 0.03
CA ALA A 455 -0.62 23.51 0.97
C ALA A 455 0.42 24.50 1.54
N GLU A 456 0.52 24.53 2.85
CA GLU A 456 1.41 25.43 3.61
C GLU A 456 2.20 24.59 4.61
N SER A 457 3.50 24.85 4.73
CA SER A 457 4.36 24.28 5.78
C SER A 457 5.18 25.40 6.44
N THR A 458 5.36 25.27 7.75
CA THR A 458 6.17 26.18 8.56
C THR A 458 6.96 25.40 9.58
N GLY A 459 8.14 25.91 9.95
CA GLY A 459 9.01 25.28 10.92
C GLY A 459 10.37 24.94 10.35
N TYR A 460 11.03 23.94 10.93
CA TYR A 460 12.35 23.49 10.53
C TYR A 460 12.49 21.97 10.66
N ALA A 461 13.44 21.42 9.92
CA ALA A 461 13.86 20.03 10.03
C ALA A 461 15.40 19.99 9.99
N TYR A 462 16.04 19.55 11.08
CA TYR A 462 17.48 19.46 11.23
C TYR A 462 18.20 20.76 10.81
N GLY A 463 17.77 21.88 11.39
CA GLY A 463 18.33 23.21 11.12
C GLY A 463 17.99 23.80 9.74
N VAL A 464 17.24 23.09 8.91
CA VAL A 464 16.79 23.56 7.59
C VAL A 464 15.34 24.03 7.66
N SER A 465 15.05 25.21 7.10
CA SER A 465 13.65 25.69 7.01
C SER A 465 12.79 24.74 6.19
N SER A 466 11.66 24.29 6.73
CA SER A 466 10.68 23.46 6.03
C SER A 466 9.54 24.30 5.42
N ARG A 467 9.75 25.61 5.21
CA ARG A 467 8.70 26.51 4.69
C ARG A 467 8.30 26.12 3.27
N LYS A 468 7.01 25.86 3.09
CA LYS A 468 6.36 25.60 1.80
C LYS A 468 5.12 26.45 1.71
N ASN A 469 4.81 26.99 0.54
CA ASN A 469 3.52 27.63 0.27
C ASN A 469 3.23 27.45 -1.21
N ALA A 470 2.27 26.57 -1.52
CA ALA A 470 1.91 26.26 -2.88
C ALA A 470 0.41 26.02 -3.02
N SER A 471 -0.13 26.38 -4.16
CA SER A 471 -1.50 26.03 -4.54
C SER A 471 -1.50 25.50 -5.96
N ASN A 472 -2.38 24.54 -6.23
CA ASN A 472 -2.55 23.97 -7.55
C ASN A 472 -3.98 23.50 -7.77
N THR A 473 -4.42 23.55 -9.02
CA THR A 473 -5.64 22.88 -9.48
C THR A 473 -5.23 21.67 -10.29
N SER A 474 -5.61 20.48 -9.84
CA SER A 474 -5.33 19.20 -10.48
C SER A 474 -6.60 18.72 -11.20
N PRO A 475 -6.65 18.74 -12.55
CA PRO A 475 -7.77 18.24 -13.30
C PRO A 475 -7.78 16.70 -13.36
N TYR A 476 -8.97 16.18 -13.58
CA TYR A 476 -9.26 14.78 -13.88
C TYR A 476 -10.23 14.71 -15.05
N LEU A 477 -9.84 14.02 -16.11
CA LEU A 477 -10.68 13.78 -17.27
C LEU A 477 -10.68 12.28 -17.60
N GLY A 478 -11.85 11.74 -17.91
CA GLY A 478 -12.01 10.35 -18.28
C GLY A 478 -13.10 10.16 -19.33
N LEU A 479 -12.84 9.30 -20.28
CA LEU A 479 -13.80 8.82 -21.26
C LEU A 479 -13.96 7.33 -21.10
N VAL A 480 -15.19 6.82 -21.11
CA VAL A 480 -15.48 5.38 -21.10
C VAL A 480 -16.49 5.10 -22.20
N TYR A 481 -16.16 4.13 -23.05
CA TYR A 481 -17.05 3.65 -24.10
C TYR A 481 -17.29 2.14 -23.93
N ASP A 482 -18.55 1.78 -23.74
CA ASP A 482 -18.97 0.37 -23.61
C ASP A 482 -19.06 -0.26 -25.00
N LEU A 483 -18.10 -1.10 -25.36
CA LEU A 483 -18.10 -1.88 -26.59
C LEU A 483 -19.20 -2.96 -26.56
N THR A 484 -19.38 -3.55 -25.40
CA THR A 484 -20.42 -4.54 -25.10
C THR A 484 -20.94 -4.35 -23.67
N ALA A 485 -21.93 -5.13 -23.26
CA ALA A 485 -22.42 -5.12 -21.88
C ALA A 485 -21.33 -5.48 -20.85
N ASN A 486 -20.25 -6.16 -21.26
CA ASN A 486 -19.21 -6.67 -20.38
C ASN A 486 -17.83 -6.05 -20.66
N THR A 487 -17.68 -5.26 -21.72
CA THR A 487 -16.38 -4.75 -22.19
C THR A 487 -16.44 -3.26 -22.40
N SER A 488 -15.50 -2.52 -21.82
CA SER A 488 -15.35 -1.08 -22.01
C SER A 488 -13.92 -0.73 -22.38
N VAL A 489 -13.75 0.26 -23.26
CA VAL A 489 -12.48 0.96 -23.46
C VAL A 489 -12.55 2.30 -22.75
N TYR A 490 -11.40 2.79 -22.31
CA TYR A 490 -11.32 4.09 -21.64
C TYR A 490 -10.05 4.83 -21.99
N ALA A 491 -10.11 6.15 -21.83
CA ALA A 491 -8.95 7.03 -21.82
C ALA A 491 -9.06 7.98 -20.63
N SER A 492 -7.94 8.33 -20.02
CA SER A 492 -7.92 9.32 -18.95
C SER A 492 -6.69 10.21 -18.97
N HIS A 493 -6.88 11.43 -18.45
CA HIS A 493 -5.84 12.38 -18.10
C HIS A 493 -6.02 12.81 -16.66
N THR A 494 -4.94 12.74 -15.86
CA THR A 494 -4.96 13.05 -14.43
C THR A 494 -3.73 13.83 -14.05
N GLU A 495 -3.86 14.79 -13.14
CA GLU A 495 -2.74 15.55 -12.60
C GLU A 495 -2.69 15.46 -11.07
N ILE A 496 -1.51 15.72 -10.51
CA ILE A 496 -1.23 15.82 -9.08
C ILE A 496 -0.04 16.76 -8.88
N PHE A 497 0.10 17.34 -7.68
CA PHE A 497 1.28 18.12 -7.32
C PHE A 497 1.77 17.78 -5.92
N ASN A 498 3.06 18.07 -5.67
CA ASN A 498 3.67 17.88 -4.36
C ASN A 498 4.59 19.07 -4.02
N PRO A 499 4.28 19.88 -2.98
CA PRO A 499 5.14 20.97 -2.56
C PRO A 499 6.49 20.46 -2.04
N GLN A 500 7.56 21.21 -2.33
CA GLN A 500 8.93 20.93 -1.90
C GLN A 500 9.43 22.03 -0.97
N SER A 501 10.42 21.71 -0.14
CA SER A 501 11.14 22.65 0.74
C SER A 501 12.58 22.89 0.30
N GLU A 502 13.07 22.09 -0.63
CA GLU A 502 14.41 22.14 -1.17
C GLU A 502 14.66 23.48 -1.87
N VAL A 503 15.87 24.02 -1.70
CA VAL A 503 16.27 25.31 -2.24
C VAL A 503 17.34 25.15 -3.32
N ASP A 504 17.32 26.04 -4.30
CA ASP A 504 18.37 26.16 -5.32
C ASP A 504 19.63 26.86 -4.78
N ALA A 505 20.64 27.01 -5.63
CA ALA A 505 21.92 27.69 -5.29
C ALA A 505 21.75 29.15 -4.86
N SER A 506 20.63 29.80 -5.19
CA SER A 506 20.30 31.17 -4.77
C SER A 506 19.54 31.20 -3.42
N GLY A 507 19.20 30.06 -2.85
CA GLY A 507 18.37 29.93 -1.65
C GLY A 507 16.87 30.08 -1.91
N LYS A 508 16.42 30.09 -3.17
CA LYS A 508 14.99 30.10 -3.52
C LYS A 508 14.45 28.69 -3.45
N THR A 509 13.30 28.52 -2.78
CA THR A 509 12.58 27.22 -2.77
C THR A 509 12.18 26.82 -4.18
N LEU A 510 12.41 25.54 -4.53
CA LEU A 510 12.00 24.97 -5.81
C LEU A 510 10.47 25.03 -5.96
N ASP A 511 10.01 25.21 -7.19
CA ASP A 511 8.59 25.09 -7.51
C ASP A 511 8.09 23.67 -7.18
N PRO A 512 6.79 23.48 -6.90
CA PRO A 512 6.26 22.16 -6.60
C PRO A 512 6.53 21.14 -7.71
N VAL A 513 6.74 19.89 -7.30
CA VAL A 513 6.69 18.75 -8.24
C VAL A 513 5.32 18.70 -8.88
N LYS A 514 5.26 18.56 -10.19
CA LYS A 514 4.03 18.35 -10.95
C LYS A 514 4.03 16.97 -11.57
N GLY A 515 2.97 16.23 -11.31
CA GLY A 515 2.74 14.90 -11.85
C GLY A 515 1.60 14.92 -12.85
N LYS A 516 1.77 14.28 -14.02
CA LYS A 516 0.74 14.06 -15.04
C LYS A 516 0.68 12.58 -15.39
N GLY A 517 -0.51 12.09 -15.64
CA GLY A 517 -0.73 10.72 -16.07
C GLY A 517 -1.76 10.63 -17.18
N ASP A 518 -1.37 10.01 -18.29
CA ASP A 518 -2.26 9.64 -19.39
C ASP A 518 -2.37 8.12 -19.43
N GLU A 519 -3.58 7.61 -19.61
CA GLU A 519 -3.85 6.17 -19.63
C GLU A 519 -4.91 5.85 -20.69
N LEU A 520 -4.68 4.79 -21.46
CA LEU A 520 -5.63 4.19 -22.40
C LEU A 520 -5.75 2.71 -22.06
N GLY A 521 -6.96 2.20 -21.94
CA GLY A 521 -7.12 0.80 -21.55
C GLY A 521 -8.45 0.17 -21.95
N ILE A 522 -8.51 -1.14 -21.73
CA ILE A 522 -9.69 -1.98 -21.90
C ILE A 522 -9.96 -2.74 -20.60
N LYS A 523 -11.23 -2.86 -20.26
CA LYS A 523 -11.70 -3.62 -19.10
C LYS A 523 -12.83 -4.56 -19.49
N VAL A 524 -12.76 -5.78 -18.94
CA VAL A 524 -13.71 -6.86 -19.28
C VAL A 524 -14.19 -7.51 -17.99
N GLU A 525 -15.50 -7.67 -17.86
CA GLU A 525 -16.16 -8.44 -16.80
C GLU A 525 -16.68 -9.77 -17.38
N LEU A 526 -16.21 -10.89 -16.84
CA LEU A 526 -16.60 -12.23 -17.29
C LEU A 526 -17.33 -13.00 -16.19
N PHE A 527 -17.99 -14.09 -16.56
CA PHE A 527 -18.65 -15.05 -15.65
C PHE A 527 -19.60 -14.37 -14.64
N ASN A 528 -20.56 -13.59 -15.16
CA ASN A 528 -21.50 -12.80 -14.34
C ASN A 528 -20.77 -11.84 -13.38
N ARG A 529 -19.71 -11.18 -13.85
CA ARG A 529 -18.86 -10.21 -13.12
C ARG A 529 -18.05 -10.83 -11.97
N LYS A 530 -17.81 -12.14 -12.03
CA LYS A 530 -16.95 -12.84 -11.05
C LYS A 530 -15.46 -12.72 -11.37
N LEU A 531 -15.11 -12.41 -12.63
CA LEU A 531 -13.75 -12.21 -13.09
C LEU A 531 -13.62 -10.86 -13.78
N ASN A 532 -12.70 -10.02 -13.30
CA ASN A 532 -12.32 -8.76 -13.91
C ASN A 532 -10.97 -8.91 -14.60
N LEU A 533 -10.90 -8.45 -15.85
CA LEU A 533 -9.66 -8.35 -16.63
C LEU A 533 -9.46 -6.89 -17.01
N SER A 534 -8.22 -6.42 -16.99
CA SER A 534 -7.86 -5.12 -17.53
C SER A 534 -6.50 -5.14 -18.22
N ALA A 535 -6.38 -4.34 -19.27
CA ALA A 535 -5.11 -4.02 -19.92
C ALA A 535 -5.05 -2.53 -20.15
N ALA A 536 -3.91 -1.90 -19.83
CA ALA A 536 -3.72 -0.47 -19.98
C ALA A 536 -2.31 -0.16 -20.47
N VAL A 537 -2.19 0.85 -21.32
CA VAL A 537 -0.94 1.56 -21.61
C VAL A 537 -0.97 2.89 -20.90
N PHE A 538 0.17 3.30 -20.37
CA PHE A 538 0.27 4.54 -19.58
C PHE A 538 1.51 5.34 -19.94
N LYS A 539 1.41 6.65 -19.73
CA LYS A 539 2.50 7.61 -19.74
C LYS A 539 2.37 8.50 -18.50
N ILE A 540 3.41 8.51 -17.68
CA ILE A 540 3.49 9.32 -16.46
C ILE A 540 4.66 10.28 -16.59
N GLN A 541 4.45 11.55 -16.24
CA GLN A 541 5.50 12.56 -16.18
C GLN A 541 5.57 13.09 -14.75
N GLN A 542 6.77 13.22 -14.22
CA GLN A 542 7.06 13.91 -12.98
C GLN A 542 8.08 15.01 -13.28
N ASN A 543 7.65 16.25 -13.12
CA ASN A 543 8.46 17.41 -13.46
C ASN A 543 8.90 18.14 -12.18
N ASN A 544 10.11 18.67 -12.22
CA ASN A 544 10.68 19.51 -11.18
C ASN A 544 10.88 18.78 -9.83
N ALA A 545 11.19 17.48 -9.84
CA ALA A 545 11.57 16.77 -8.62
C ALA A 545 12.96 17.22 -8.15
N ALA A 546 13.14 17.46 -6.84
CA ALA A 546 14.42 17.92 -6.31
C ALA A 546 15.51 16.85 -6.48
N GLU A 547 16.64 17.23 -7.09
CA GLU A 547 17.88 16.48 -7.12
C GLU A 547 19.00 17.31 -6.50
N GLN A 548 19.76 16.73 -5.59
CA GLN A 548 20.90 17.43 -4.99
C GLN A 548 21.91 17.77 -6.08
N ALA A 549 22.22 19.06 -6.21
CA ALA A 549 23.10 19.60 -7.24
C ALA A 549 24.49 19.99 -6.71
N GLY A 550 24.64 20.11 -5.38
CA GLY A 550 25.91 20.42 -4.74
C GLY A 550 25.78 20.98 -3.34
N TYR A 551 26.81 21.61 -2.86
CA TYR A 551 26.91 22.23 -1.54
C TYR A 551 27.37 23.68 -1.63
N ILE A 552 26.85 24.55 -0.76
CA ILE A 552 27.34 25.89 -0.47
C ILE A 552 27.71 25.89 1.01
N GLY A 553 29.01 25.83 1.30
CA GLY A 553 29.49 25.54 2.66
C GLY A 553 29.07 24.10 3.05
N THR A 554 28.31 23.97 4.15
CA THR A 554 27.80 22.68 4.64
C THR A 554 26.37 22.40 4.18
N LYS A 555 25.71 23.33 3.48
CA LYS A 555 24.30 23.21 3.08
C LYS A 555 24.17 22.69 1.66
N SER A 556 23.37 21.65 1.48
CA SER A 556 22.98 21.15 0.16
C SER A 556 22.12 22.17 -0.58
N TYR A 557 22.32 22.29 -1.89
CA TYR A 557 21.38 22.94 -2.79
C TYR A 557 20.91 21.96 -3.86
N TYR A 558 19.77 22.24 -4.43
CA TYR A 558 19.04 21.31 -5.30
C TYR A 558 18.71 21.97 -6.65
N ARG A 559 18.42 21.14 -7.64
CA ARG A 559 17.82 21.52 -8.91
C ARG A 559 16.58 20.67 -9.18
N GLY A 560 15.63 21.22 -9.92
CA GLY A 560 14.50 20.44 -10.42
C GLY A 560 14.92 19.56 -11.59
N ILE A 561 14.55 18.28 -11.54
CA ILE A 561 14.73 17.34 -12.65
C ILE A 561 13.37 16.76 -13.08
N ASP A 562 13.30 16.37 -14.35
CA ASP A 562 12.13 15.74 -14.91
C ASP A 562 12.40 14.27 -15.18
N ALA A 563 11.38 13.46 -14.98
CA ALA A 563 11.40 12.04 -15.31
C ALA A 563 10.08 11.61 -15.98
N GLN A 564 10.16 10.69 -16.92
CA GLN A 564 9.03 10.10 -17.61
C GLN A 564 9.04 8.59 -17.49
N SER A 565 7.91 8.04 -17.09
CA SER A 565 7.63 6.60 -17.10
C SER A 565 6.56 6.29 -18.12
N GLN A 566 6.78 5.27 -18.95
CA GLN A 566 5.78 4.77 -19.89
C GLN A 566 5.83 3.26 -19.95
N GLY A 567 4.67 2.65 -20.15
CA GLY A 567 4.59 1.20 -20.14
C GLY A 567 3.20 0.67 -20.31
N PHE A 568 3.05 -0.60 -19.97
CA PHE A 568 1.74 -1.25 -19.95
C PHE A 568 1.58 -2.15 -18.73
N GLU A 569 0.32 -2.37 -18.38
CA GLU A 569 -0.11 -3.22 -17.27
C GLU A 569 -1.22 -4.15 -17.72
N LEU A 570 -1.17 -5.38 -17.25
CA LEU A 570 -2.23 -6.38 -17.35
C LEU A 570 -2.64 -6.77 -15.93
N ASP A 571 -3.95 -6.88 -15.69
CA ASP A 571 -4.48 -7.28 -14.37
C ASP A 571 -5.66 -8.23 -14.59
N ALA A 572 -5.73 -9.29 -13.79
CA ALA A 572 -6.83 -10.23 -13.75
C ALA A 572 -7.14 -10.57 -12.29
N SER A 573 -8.41 -10.48 -11.88
CA SER A 573 -8.80 -10.83 -10.51
C SER A 573 -10.22 -11.37 -10.44
N GLY A 574 -10.42 -12.46 -9.72
CA GLY A 574 -11.73 -13.06 -9.50
C GLY A 574 -11.77 -14.58 -9.61
N GLU A 575 -12.94 -15.11 -9.92
CA GLU A 575 -13.22 -16.54 -10.04
C GLU A 575 -13.18 -16.97 -11.51
N LEU A 576 -12.24 -17.86 -11.88
CA LEU A 576 -12.12 -18.44 -13.23
C LEU A 576 -13.17 -19.54 -13.46
N ALA A 577 -13.40 -20.35 -12.45
CA ALA A 577 -14.42 -21.41 -12.40
C ALA A 577 -14.83 -21.59 -10.94
N LYS A 578 -15.94 -22.27 -10.68
CA LYS A 578 -16.44 -22.50 -9.33
C LYS A 578 -15.34 -23.02 -8.39
N GLY A 579 -15.03 -22.23 -7.36
CA GLY A 579 -13.99 -22.52 -6.38
C GLY A 579 -12.56 -22.31 -6.85
N TRP A 580 -12.34 -21.77 -8.06
CA TRP A 580 -11.01 -21.43 -8.58
C TRP A 580 -10.83 -19.92 -8.66
N ASN A 581 -10.15 -19.34 -7.68
CA ASN A 581 -9.84 -17.93 -7.64
C ASN A 581 -8.45 -17.62 -8.20
N LEU A 582 -8.35 -16.48 -8.86
CA LEU A 582 -7.12 -15.96 -9.47
C LEU A 582 -6.95 -14.47 -9.14
N SER A 583 -5.70 -14.06 -8.91
CA SER A 583 -5.24 -12.67 -9.00
C SER A 583 -3.90 -12.69 -9.71
N ALA A 584 -3.81 -12.06 -10.89
CA ALA A 584 -2.60 -12.04 -11.70
C ALA A 584 -2.34 -10.63 -12.20
N GLY A 585 -1.07 -10.23 -12.26
CA GLY A 585 -0.66 -8.94 -12.77
C GLY A 585 0.69 -8.99 -13.46
N TYR A 586 0.81 -8.24 -14.55
CA TYR A 586 2.08 -7.99 -15.22
C TYR A 586 2.24 -6.51 -15.53
N THR A 587 3.41 -5.97 -15.20
CA THR A 587 3.75 -4.58 -15.50
C THR A 587 5.10 -4.55 -16.19
N GLN A 588 5.19 -3.77 -17.27
CA GLN A 588 6.44 -3.43 -17.93
C GLN A 588 6.50 -1.93 -18.13
N LEU A 589 7.64 -1.32 -17.81
CA LEU A 589 7.83 0.11 -17.95
C LEU A 589 9.26 0.46 -18.43
N SER A 590 9.38 1.67 -19.00
CA SER A 590 10.61 2.40 -19.23
C SER A 590 10.58 3.66 -18.38
N LEU A 591 11.67 4.02 -17.74
CA LEU A 591 11.79 5.21 -16.88
C LEU A 591 13.02 6.01 -17.30
N LYS A 592 12.78 7.19 -17.83
CA LYS A 592 13.80 8.07 -18.45
C LYS A 592 13.82 9.43 -17.81
N GLY A 593 15.01 10.00 -17.71
CA GLY A 593 15.23 11.40 -17.36
C GLY A 593 15.16 12.33 -18.59
N SER A 594 15.45 13.62 -18.38
CA SER A 594 15.34 14.65 -19.44
C SER A 594 16.27 14.41 -20.64
N ASN A 595 17.39 13.70 -20.45
CA ASN A 595 18.36 13.40 -21.52
C ASN A 595 18.16 12.00 -22.12
N ASP A 596 16.99 11.42 -21.95
CA ASP A 596 16.64 10.04 -22.38
C ASP A 596 17.49 8.93 -21.73
N GLN A 597 18.30 9.25 -20.70
CA GLN A 597 19.01 8.24 -19.91
C GLN A 597 18.09 7.50 -18.96
N ASP A 598 18.42 6.23 -18.66
CA ASP A 598 17.72 5.47 -17.64
C ASP A 598 17.95 6.10 -16.26
N VAL A 599 16.88 6.35 -15.52
CA VAL A 599 16.92 6.87 -14.14
C VAL A 599 16.29 5.87 -13.19
N LYS A 600 16.60 6.01 -11.89
CA LYS A 600 16.10 5.10 -10.83
C LYS A 600 16.24 3.63 -11.23
N THR A 601 17.44 3.24 -11.63
CA THR A 601 17.76 1.89 -12.15
C THR A 601 17.56 0.78 -11.11
N TYR A 602 17.39 1.16 -9.85
CA TYR A 602 17.01 0.30 -8.75
C TYR A 602 15.49 -0.06 -8.75
N VAL A 603 14.69 0.52 -9.62
CA VAL A 603 13.27 0.17 -9.80
C VAL A 603 13.14 -0.95 -10.83
N PRO A 604 12.47 -2.06 -10.54
CA PRO A 604 12.23 -3.13 -11.52
C PRO A 604 11.46 -2.62 -12.74
N ARG A 605 11.96 -2.93 -13.92
CA ARG A 605 11.30 -2.55 -15.19
C ARG A 605 10.19 -3.53 -15.60
N LYS A 606 10.20 -4.73 -15.03
CA LYS A 606 9.18 -5.76 -15.26
C LYS A 606 8.84 -6.43 -13.94
N LEU A 607 7.54 -6.56 -13.68
CA LEU A 607 6.99 -7.23 -12.51
C LEU A 607 5.93 -8.23 -12.97
N PHE A 608 5.95 -9.43 -12.40
CA PHE A 608 4.88 -10.42 -12.54
C PHE A 608 4.43 -10.87 -11.16
N ARG A 609 3.13 -10.89 -10.94
CA ARG A 609 2.47 -11.31 -9.70
C ARG A 609 1.36 -12.29 -10.07
N LEU A 610 1.31 -13.42 -9.39
CA LEU A 610 0.27 -14.43 -9.56
C LEU A 610 -0.08 -14.99 -8.19
N SER A 611 -1.36 -15.07 -7.89
CA SER A 611 -1.90 -15.80 -6.73
C SER A 611 -3.13 -16.57 -7.19
N SER A 612 -3.20 -17.85 -6.91
CA SER A 612 -4.32 -18.68 -7.30
C SER A 612 -4.65 -19.70 -6.22
N THR A 613 -5.93 -19.93 -5.99
CA THR A 613 -6.42 -20.96 -5.07
C THR A 613 -7.53 -21.78 -5.73
N TYR A 614 -7.58 -23.07 -5.39
CA TYR A 614 -8.54 -24.01 -5.92
C TYR A 614 -9.14 -24.86 -4.81
N GLN A 615 -10.48 -24.86 -4.74
CA GLN A 615 -11.26 -25.77 -3.89
C GLN A 615 -11.32 -27.12 -4.57
N LEU A 616 -10.77 -28.17 -3.94
CA LEU A 616 -10.67 -29.47 -4.56
C LEU A 616 -12.06 -30.15 -4.71
N PRO A 617 -12.55 -30.46 -5.93
CA PRO A 617 -13.89 -31.02 -6.10
C PRO A 617 -14.06 -32.39 -5.44
N PHE A 618 -12.99 -33.21 -5.44
CA PHE A 618 -12.97 -34.53 -4.81
C PHE A 618 -12.79 -34.49 -3.29
N MET A 619 -12.40 -33.32 -2.74
CA MET A 619 -12.24 -33.06 -1.31
C MET A 619 -12.75 -31.64 -1.00
N PRO A 620 -14.08 -31.40 -0.98
CA PRO A 620 -14.64 -30.04 -0.89
C PRO A 620 -14.28 -29.25 0.37
N LYS A 621 -13.72 -29.90 1.39
CA LYS A 621 -13.18 -29.28 2.59
C LYS A 621 -11.75 -28.79 2.43
N ALA A 622 -11.08 -29.13 1.34
CA ALA A 622 -9.69 -28.77 1.09
C ALA A 622 -9.56 -27.70 -0.01
N LYS A 623 -8.82 -26.66 0.28
CA LYS A 623 -8.39 -25.60 -0.64
C LYS A 623 -6.87 -25.61 -0.72
N VAL A 624 -6.34 -25.59 -1.93
CA VAL A 624 -4.89 -25.48 -2.18
C VAL A 624 -4.62 -24.26 -3.04
N GLY A 625 -3.41 -23.73 -2.98
CA GLY A 625 -3.05 -22.59 -3.80
C GLY A 625 -1.56 -22.27 -3.75
N GLY A 626 -1.20 -21.27 -4.54
CA GLY A 626 0.16 -20.75 -4.56
C GLY A 626 0.22 -19.34 -5.10
N SER A 627 1.33 -18.67 -4.82
CA SER A 627 1.65 -17.39 -5.42
C SER A 627 3.08 -17.39 -5.99
N LEU A 628 3.24 -16.75 -7.14
CA LEU A 628 4.51 -16.55 -7.83
C LEU A 628 4.74 -15.06 -8.02
N ASN A 629 5.85 -14.56 -7.45
CA ASN A 629 6.28 -13.18 -7.61
C ASN A 629 7.62 -13.17 -8.33
N TRP A 630 7.67 -12.50 -9.48
CA TRP A 630 8.89 -12.35 -10.26
C TRP A 630 9.16 -10.88 -10.55
N GLN A 631 10.44 -10.51 -10.61
CA GLN A 631 10.90 -9.20 -11.07
C GLN A 631 12.16 -9.31 -11.93
N SER A 632 12.32 -8.32 -12.82
CA SER A 632 13.54 -8.16 -13.62
C SER A 632 14.71 -7.73 -12.75
N ALA A 633 15.93 -7.92 -13.30
CA ALA A 633 17.16 -7.39 -12.70
C ALA A 633 17.07 -5.87 -12.47
N ILE A 634 17.74 -5.42 -11.41
CA ILE A 634 17.91 -4.01 -11.03
C ILE A 634 19.37 -3.75 -10.71
N PHE A 635 19.75 -2.48 -10.76
CA PHE A 635 21.07 -2.07 -10.33
C PHE A 635 21.06 -0.65 -9.79
N ARG A 636 22.06 -0.32 -9.02
CA ARG A 636 22.31 1.02 -8.52
C ARG A 636 23.76 1.39 -8.82
N ASP A 637 23.95 2.54 -9.45
CA ASP A 637 25.26 3.13 -9.75
C ASP A 637 25.57 4.18 -8.67
N GLU A 638 26.60 3.93 -7.87
CA GLU A 638 27.09 4.83 -6.82
C GLU A 638 28.21 5.76 -7.33
N GLY A 639 28.48 5.73 -8.62
CA GLY A 639 29.58 6.45 -9.23
C GLY A 639 30.94 5.77 -9.03
N SER A 640 31.98 6.33 -9.63
CA SER A 640 33.37 5.82 -9.55
C SER A 640 33.53 4.33 -9.93
N GLY A 641 32.59 3.77 -10.71
CA GLY A 641 32.58 2.37 -11.13
C GLY A 641 31.93 1.39 -10.14
N ASN A 642 31.42 1.88 -9.02
CA ASN A 642 30.75 1.05 -8.01
C ASN A 642 29.30 0.79 -8.42
N ILE A 643 29.03 -0.38 -9.00
CA ILE A 643 27.67 -0.77 -9.43
C ILE A 643 27.19 -1.96 -8.60
N ILE A 644 26.16 -1.73 -7.82
CA ILE A 644 25.45 -2.77 -7.07
C ILE A 644 24.40 -3.40 -7.98
N ARG A 645 24.33 -4.75 -8.03
CA ARG A 645 23.40 -5.46 -8.92
C ARG A 645 22.59 -6.50 -8.14
N GLN A 646 21.31 -6.58 -8.47
CA GLN A 646 20.44 -7.68 -8.10
C GLN A 646 19.91 -8.31 -9.39
N GLY A 647 20.24 -9.57 -9.63
CA GLY A 647 19.70 -10.33 -10.76
C GLY A 647 18.18 -10.46 -10.70
N SER A 648 17.57 -10.83 -11.83
CA SER A 648 16.14 -11.20 -11.83
C SER A 648 15.92 -12.43 -10.94
N TYR A 649 14.79 -12.45 -10.24
CA TYR A 649 14.46 -13.58 -9.37
C TYR A 649 12.94 -13.82 -9.32
N ALA A 650 12.58 -15.03 -8.88
CA ALA A 650 11.20 -15.41 -8.60
C ALA A 650 11.10 -16.05 -7.22
N THR A 651 10.01 -15.77 -6.52
CA THR A 651 9.66 -16.46 -5.27
C THR A 651 8.35 -17.20 -5.45
N LEU A 652 8.30 -18.45 -5.04
CA LEU A 652 7.12 -19.30 -5.03
C LEU A 652 6.66 -19.50 -3.58
N ASN A 653 5.37 -19.26 -3.33
CA ASN A 653 4.74 -19.58 -2.05
C ASN A 653 3.60 -20.56 -2.29
N LEU A 654 3.37 -21.46 -1.34
CA LEU A 654 2.31 -22.46 -1.39
C LEU A 654 1.40 -22.31 -0.16
N MET A 655 0.12 -22.63 -0.33
CA MET A 655 -0.83 -22.67 0.75
C MET A 655 -1.74 -23.89 0.65
N ALA A 656 -2.16 -24.39 1.79
CA ALA A 656 -3.22 -25.39 1.90
C ALA A 656 -4.12 -25.06 3.08
N ARG A 657 -5.42 -25.26 2.92
CA ARG A 657 -6.42 -25.11 3.99
C ARG A 657 -7.34 -26.31 4.00
N TYR A 658 -7.68 -26.77 5.19
CA TYR A 658 -8.68 -27.83 5.41
C TYR A 658 -9.73 -27.37 6.42
N ASP A 659 -10.99 -27.32 5.99
CA ASP A 659 -12.14 -27.02 6.85
C ASP A 659 -12.55 -28.30 7.58
N VAL A 660 -12.12 -28.46 8.84
CA VAL A 660 -12.41 -29.62 9.69
C VAL A 660 -13.95 -29.77 9.84
N ASN A 661 -14.58 -28.65 10.15
CA ASN A 661 -16.03 -28.51 10.19
C ASN A 661 -16.44 -27.07 9.80
N GLN A 662 -17.70 -26.70 9.99
CA GLN A 662 -18.21 -25.36 9.62
C GLN A 662 -17.55 -24.23 10.42
N ASN A 663 -17.06 -24.52 11.62
CA ASN A 663 -16.48 -23.54 12.54
C ASN A 663 -14.97 -23.57 12.62
N LEU A 664 -14.33 -24.71 12.32
CA LEU A 664 -12.88 -24.90 12.53
C LEU A 664 -12.16 -25.22 11.22
N SER A 665 -11.07 -24.51 10.96
CA SER A 665 -10.19 -24.78 9.83
C SER A 665 -8.71 -24.77 10.25
N ILE A 666 -7.91 -25.54 9.54
CA ILE A 666 -6.46 -25.55 9.64
C ILE A 666 -5.89 -25.06 8.32
N ALA A 667 -4.91 -24.15 8.36
CA ALA A 667 -4.23 -23.64 7.18
C ALA A 667 -2.72 -23.76 7.36
N ALA A 668 -2.01 -24.06 6.29
CA ALA A 668 -0.56 -24.07 6.22
C ALA A 668 -0.08 -23.19 5.06
N ASN A 669 0.95 -22.41 5.30
CA ASN A 669 1.60 -21.59 4.29
C ASN A 669 3.11 -21.90 4.30
N LEU A 670 3.70 -22.04 3.11
CA LEU A 670 5.13 -22.22 2.90
C LEU A 670 5.61 -21.14 1.93
N ASN A 671 6.43 -20.24 2.42
CA ASN A 671 6.93 -19.09 1.68
C ASN A 671 8.35 -19.32 1.16
N ASN A 672 8.67 -18.70 0.02
CA ASN A 672 9.97 -18.82 -0.64
C ASN A 672 10.41 -20.29 -0.74
N VAL A 673 9.59 -21.13 -1.35
CA VAL A 673 9.77 -22.60 -1.43
C VAL A 673 11.12 -22.98 -2.04
N SER A 674 11.57 -22.19 -3.04
CA SER A 674 12.86 -22.39 -3.73
C SER A 674 14.07 -21.92 -2.91
N ASP A 675 13.87 -21.34 -1.75
CA ASP A 675 14.90 -20.76 -0.90
C ASP A 675 15.76 -19.69 -1.62
N GLN A 676 15.11 -18.88 -2.46
CA GLN A 676 15.76 -17.86 -3.26
C GLN A 676 16.37 -16.79 -2.35
N LYS A 677 17.69 -16.59 -2.44
CA LYS A 677 18.42 -15.50 -1.78
C LYS A 677 18.38 -14.25 -2.68
N TYR A 678 17.91 -13.13 -2.17
CA TYR A 678 17.85 -11.86 -2.88
C TYR A 678 17.84 -10.70 -1.90
N LEU A 679 18.27 -9.51 -2.38
CA LEU A 679 18.21 -8.25 -1.61
C LEU A 679 16.79 -7.70 -1.61
N THR A 680 16.35 -7.17 -0.47
CA THR A 680 15.01 -6.61 -0.28
C THR A 680 14.79 -5.30 -1.04
N SER A 681 15.87 -4.54 -1.30
CA SER A 681 15.86 -3.25 -1.97
C SER A 681 17.26 -2.85 -2.43
N LEU A 682 17.33 -2.03 -3.49
CA LEU A 682 18.48 -1.22 -3.87
C LEU A 682 18.12 0.28 -3.88
N TYR A 683 17.07 0.67 -3.16
CA TYR A 683 16.65 2.07 -3.05
C TYR A 683 17.77 2.95 -2.44
N TRP A 684 18.56 2.36 -1.54
CA TRP A 684 19.81 2.93 -1.00
C TRP A 684 21.01 2.06 -1.37
N SER A 685 22.23 2.55 -1.11
CA SER A 685 23.49 1.82 -1.32
C SER A 685 23.74 0.71 -0.31
N GLN A 686 22.92 0.61 0.71
CA GLN A 686 22.89 -0.47 1.69
C GLN A 686 21.62 -1.29 1.49
N GLY A 687 21.66 -2.56 1.85
CA GLY A 687 20.51 -3.47 1.74
C GLY A 687 20.72 -4.70 2.60
N TYR A 688 19.68 -5.50 2.75
CA TYR A 688 19.75 -6.78 3.44
C TYR A 688 18.98 -7.86 2.66
N TYR A 689 19.23 -9.10 2.99
CA TYR A 689 18.59 -10.21 2.28
C TYR A 689 17.18 -10.46 2.80
N ALA A 690 16.29 -10.88 1.90
CA ALA A 690 14.95 -11.31 2.24
C ALA A 690 14.96 -12.64 3.03
N ALA A 691 13.83 -12.92 3.68
CA ALA A 691 13.67 -14.14 4.46
C ALA A 691 13.89 -15.39 3.60
N PRO A 692 14.71 -16.36 4.06
CA PRO A 692 14.83 -17.67 3.43
C PRO A 692 13.50 -18.42 3.51
N ARG A 693 13.45 -19.66 2.98
CA ARG A 693 12.26 -20.52 3.07
C ARG A 693 11.74 -20.59 4.49
N ASN A 694 10.44 -20.35 4.64
CA ASN A 694 9.78 -20.33 5.94
C ASN A 694 8.32 -20.77 5.82
N GLY A 695 7.72 -21.14 6.94
CA GLY A 695 6.35 -21.60 6.92
C GLY A 695 5.59 -21.28 8.18
N SER A 696 4.27 -21.44 8.11
CA SER A 696 3.37 -21.30 9.25
C SER A 696 2.20 -22.26 9.16
N VAL A 697 1.66 -22.60 10.32
CA VAL A 697 0.39 -23.34 10.47
C VAL A 697 -0.54 -22.51 11.33
N ALA A 698 -1.79 -22.40 10.92
CA ALA A 698 -2.82 -21.66 11.61
C ALA A 698 -4.03 -22.54 11.90
N VAL A 699 -4.58 -22.42 13.09
CA VAL A 699 -5.89 -22.95 13.47
C VAL A 699 -6.84 -21.76 13.61
N ASN A 700 -7.93 -21.77 12.84
CA ASN A 700 -8.89 -20.68 12.84
C ASN A 700 -10.26 -21.23 13.22
N TRP A 701 -10.89 -20.56 14.18
CA TRP A 701 -12.27 -20.83 14.60
C TRP A 701 -13.16 -19.65 14.20
N LYS A 702 -14.37 -19.92 13.80
CA LYS A 702 -15.41 -18.92 13.50
C LYS A 702 -16.77 -19.41 14.01
N TYR A 703 -17.58 -18.47 14.49
CA TYR A 703 -18.97 -18.66 14.89
C TYR A 703 -19.90 -18.20 13.77
#